data_c7a6c51e3adaa6790f620a97aaa18803
#
_entry.id   c7a6c51e3adaa6790f620a97aaa18803
#
_cell.length_a   1.000
_cell.length_b   1.000
_cell.length_c   1.000
_cell.angle_alpha   90.00
_cell.angle_beta   90.00
_cell.angle_gamma   90.00
#
_symmetry.space_group_name_H-M   'P 1'
#
loop_
_entity.id
_entity.type
_entity.pdbx_description
1 polymer ?
#
loop_
_entity_poly.entity_id
_entity_poly.type
_entity_poly.pdbx_seq_one_letter_code
_entity_poly.pdbx_strand_id
1 'polypeptide(L)'
;MKETEEGKYNALRSLIAQKNCPTIVYVSRTRRTIQLAEKLTSDGFPAKPFNGKMDSNEKITNQEAFINNQVKIIVATSAFGMGVDKKDVKLVIHYDISDSLENYVQEAGRAGRDPSLLAECYVLFNDDDLDKHFMLLNQTKLSISEIQQVWKALKDMTREKPWVCCSALEIARYAGWDASVNEIETRVKTAVAALENAGYVKRGMNVPHVYATSILAKDMAEASLKIERSPVFNGKQKENAKRIIKSLISSRSIADAGNDDAESRVDYLADILGIPKEDVVTSINLMRQEGLLADSIDMSAYILKTDTENRSAQILNRFAKLEEFLLNRIAEQGADYSLKELNEAALAEGVTSSSVKNIRTLLYYLTIKGYISKGSRDVDPDNDASEPNQHALITPTMDVPKLLDKFHRRIDICHFLVEYFYDTAQTVIDAQSDMAPVQFSLVEVWRKYKETPRLDGGIAETSLVDVEDALLYLSKIGSMKLEGGFLVLYNGMEVKRLILDNKIRYKAEDYRSLSEYYKQKIQQIHIVGEYANLMVKDYDAALQFVHDYFGMDFKRFIAKYFKGERAKEINRNITPEKYHQLFGELSDQQAEIINDSDSRYIVVAAGPGSGKTRVLVHKLASLLLLEDVKHEQLLMVTFSRAAATEFKKRLMALIGNAANFVEIKTFHSYCFDLLGKIGSLDGVENVVHDAAQMIANGEVEQGKITKSVLVIDEAQDMDTNEFALIRALIQNNDDMRVIAVGDDDQNIYEFRGSDSAHMQSLIDEYGATQYELVENYRSKANIVALANRFAESISHRMKQHPIEAVQNENGTVQIIRHTSDNMEEAIVPANHRTISRWKRLCANRDK
;
A
#
# COMPACT_ATOMS: atom_id res chain seq x y z
N MET A 1 19.02 -28.70 -4.73
CA MET A 1 18.60 -28.98 -6.13
C MET A 1 18.26 -27.65 -6.78
N LYS A 2 18.85 -27.37 -7.93
CA LYS A 2 18.51 -26.13 -8.69
C LYS A 2 17.44 -26.49 -9.72
N GLU A 3 16.25 -25.89 -9.60
CA GLU A 3 15.06 -26.27 -10.33
C GLU A 3 14.33 -25.02 -10.88
N THR A 4 13.62 -25.19 -11.99
CA THR A 4 12.64 -24.18 -12.43
C THR A 4 11.43 -24.17 -11.48
N GLU A 5 10.58 -23.17 -11.51
CA GLU A 5 9.39 -23.11 -10.63
C GLU A 5 8.46 -24.32 -10.84
N GLU A 6 8.28 -24.78 -12.08
CA GLU A 6 7.51 -26.00 -12.41
C GLU A 6 8.26 -27.25 -11.96
N GLY A 7 9.58 -27.31 -12.14
CA GLY A 7 10.44 -28.40 -11.69
C GLY A 7 10.41 -28.59 -10.17
N LYS A 8 10.35 -27.49 -9.39
CA LYS A 8 10.25 -27.55 -7.93
C LYS A 8 9.05 -28.36 -7.44
N TYR A 9 7.87 -28.16 -8.06
CA TYR A 9 6.68 -28.89 -7.63
C TYR A 9 6.80 -30.38 -7.93
N ASN A 10 7.32 -30.75 -9.11
CA ASN A 10 7.56 -32.13 -9.48
C ASN A 10 8.60 -32.80 -8.56
N ALA A 11 9.67 -32.10 -8.23
CA ALA A 11 10.69 -32.56 -7.28
C ALA A 11 10.08 -32.75 -5.87
N LEU A 12 9.28 -31.80 -5.38
CA LEU A 12 8.56 -31.87 -4.11
C LEU A 12 7.69 -33.15 -4.03
N ARG A 13 6.83 -33.36 -5.05
CA ARG A 13 5.97 -34.57 -5.11
C ARG A 13 6.77 -35.87 -5.11
N SER A 14 7.84 -35.92 -5.89
CA SER A 14 8.70 -37.10 -5.99
C SER A 14 9.37 -37.41 -4.63
N LEU A 15 9.90 -36.42 -3.93
CA LEU A 15 10.50 -36.58 -2.60
C LEU A 15 9.48 -37.05 -1.56
N ILE A 16 8.29 -36.44 -1.53
CA ILE A 16 7.22 -36.82 -0.60
C ILE A 16 6.76 -38.26 -0.87
N ALA A 17 6.53 -38.62 -2.15
CA ALA A 17 6.09 -39.95 -2.55
C ALA A 17 7.14 -41.03 -2.20
N GLN A 18 8.44 -40.74 -2.46
CA GLN A 18 9.53 -41.65 -2.21
C GLN A 18 9.75 -41.90 -0.72
N LYS A 19 9.69 -40.84 0.10
CA LYS A 19 10.04 -40.90 1.53
C LYS A 19 8.85 -41.26 2.42
N ASN A 20 7.64 -40.88 2.07
CA ASN A 20 6.37 -41.17 2.76
C ASN A 20 6.47 -41.07 4.30
N CYS A 21 7.02 -39.99 4.82
CA CYS A 21 7.30 -39.77 6.24
C CYS A 21 6.77 -38.39 6.69
N PRO A 22 6.72 -38.10 8.00
CA PRO A 22 6.41 -36.78 8.50
C PRO A 22 7.35 -35.72 7.90
N THR A 23 6.75 -34.75 7.19
CA THR A 23 7.44 -33.79 6.33
C THR A 23 7.01 -32.36 6.65
N ILE A 24 7.98 -31.46 6.79
CA ILE A 24 7.72 -30.02 6.85
C ILE A 24 8.19 -29.39 5.54
N VAL A 25 7.29 -28.62 4.89
CA VAL A 25 7.60 -27.87 3.67
C VAL A 25 7.58 -26.40 3.98
N TYR A 26 8.72 -25.72 3.87
CA TYR A 26 8.83 -24.29 4.10
C TYR A 26 8.65 -23.45 2.82
N VAL A 27 7.85 -22.38 2.92
CA VAL A 27 7.61 -21.40 1.86
C VAL A 27 7.72 -19.97 2.40
N SER A 28 8.08 -19.04 1.54
CA SER A 28 8.35 -17.64 1.92
C SER A 28 7.09 -16.80 2.18
N ARG A 29 5.93 -17.16 1.61
CA ARG A 29 4.70 -16.35 1.64
C ARG A 29 3.52 -17.07 2.29
N THR A 30 2.73 -16.34 3.09
CA THR A 30 1.53 -16.87 3.78
C THR A 30 0.51 -17.46 2.80
N ARG A 31 0.21 -16.79 1.69
CA ARG A 31 -0.73 -17.29 0.69
C ARG A 31 -0.26 -18.61 0.06
N ARG A 32 1.04 -18.76 -0.15
CA ARG A 32 1.62 -19.98 -0.73
C ARG A 32 1.49 -21.20 0.17
N THR A 33 1.41 -21.04 1.51
CA THR A 33 1.16 -22.15 2.42
C THR A 33 -0.17 -22.83 2.12
N ILE A 34 -1.21 -22.05 1.86
CA ILE A 34 -2.55 -22.52 1.58
C ILE A 34 -2.58 -23.19 0.20
N GLN A 35 -2.14 -22.47 -0.84
CA GLN A 35 -2.16 -22.95 -2.22
C GLN A 35 -1.39 -24.26 -2.42
N LEU A 36 -0.20 -24.36 -1.82
CA LEU A 36 0.63 -25.56 -1.94
C LEU A 36 0.06 -26.73 -1.15
N ALA A 37 -0.53 -26.50 0.04
CA ALA A 37 -1.18 -27.52 0.83
C ALA A 37 -2.43 -28.06 0.12
N GLU A 38 -3.25 -27.21 -0.47
CA GLU A 38 -4.42 -27.59 -1.28
C GLU A 38 -3.99 -28.41 -2.51
N LYS A 39 -2.97 -27.93 -3.24
CA LYS A 39 -2.46 -28.62 -4.43
C LYS A 39 -1.88 -30.00 -4.10
N LEU A 40 -1.12 -30.13 -3.02
CA LEU A 40 -0.63 -31.42 -2.53
C LEU A 40 -1.79 -32.34 -2.15
N THR A 41 -2.80 -31.83 -1.46
CA THR A 41 -3.97 -32.61 -1.04
C THR A 41 -4.77 -33.09 -2.25
N SER A 42 -4.96 -32.25 -3.27
CA SER A 42 -5.64 -32.63 -4.53
C SER A 42 -4.89 -33.73 -5.30
N ASP A 43 -3.55 -33.74 -5.20
CA ASP A 43 -2.68 -34.76 -5.82
C ASP A 43 -2.54 -36.06 -4.97
N GLY A 44 -3.32 -36.19 -3.89
CA GLY A 44 -3.35 -37.36 -3.03
C GLY A 44 -2.32 -37.36 -1.89
N PHE A 45 -1.71 -36.22 -1.57
CA PHE A 45 -0.81 -36.02 -0.45
C PHE A 45 -1.46 -35.09 0.61
N PRO A 46 -2.23 -35.64 1.58
CA PRO A 46 -2.93 -34.81 2.57
C PRO A 46 -1.96 -33.90 3.32
N ALA A 47 -2.14 -32.59 3.13
CA ALA A 47 -1.30 -31.56 3.71
C ALA A 47 -2.14 -30.49 4.40
N LYS A 48 -1.59 -29.85 5.44
CA LYS A 48 -2.21 -28.73 6.15
C LYS A 48 -1.33 -27.49 6.07
N PRO A 49 -1.91 -26.29 5.89
CA PRO A 49 -1.17 -25.04 5.93
C PRO A 49 -0.91 -24.57 7.37
N PHE A 50 0.19 -23.82 7.58
CA PHE A 50 0.47 -23.12 8.83
C PHE A 50 1.19 -21.79 8.55
N ASN A 51 0.61 -20.66 8.97
CA ASN A 51 1.25 -19.36 8.81
C ASN A 51 0.80 -18.35 9.89
N GLY A 52 1.52 -17.24 10.02
CA GLY A 52 1.29 -16.25 11.06
C GLY A 52 -0.07 -15.53 11.00
N LYS A 53 -0.70 -15.45 9.80
CA LYS A 53 -1.98 -14.74 9.59
C LYS A 53 -3.23 -15.62 9.76
N MET A 54 -3.08 -16.93 9.98
CA MET A 54 -4.20 -17.84 10.23
C MET A 54 -4.85 -17.56 11.59
N ASP A 55 -6.14 -17.91 11.71
CA ASP A 55 -6.85 -17.90 12.99
C ASP A 55 -6.16 -18.81 14.03
N SER A 56 -6.22 -18.40 15.30
CA SER A 56 -5.53 -19.12 16.39
C SER A 56 -6.03 -20.55 16.54
N ASN A 57 -7.35 -20.79 16.41
CA ASN A 57 -7.93 -22.12 16.53
C ASN A 57 -7.53 -23.02 15.35
N GLU A 58 -7.52 -22.47 14.16
CA GLU A 58 -7.07 -23.18 12.95
C GLU A 58 -5.59 -23.55 13.03
N LYS A 59 -4.72 -22.64 13.53
CA LYS A 59 -3.31 -22.94 13.79
C LYS A 59 -3.14 -24.13 14.74
N ILE A 60 -3.86 -24.13 15.85
CA ILE A 60 -3.81 -25.20 16.84
C ILE A 60 -4.27 -26.52 16.22
N THR A 61 -5.41 -26.51 15.54
CA THR A 61 -5.97 -27.70 14.87
C THR A 61 -5.01 -28.29 13.84
N ASN A 62 -4.42 -27.46 12.97
CA ASN A 62 -3.50 -27.93 11.93
C ASN A 62 -2.17 -28.44 12.54
N GLN A 63 -1.69 -27.78 13.58
CA GLN A 63 -0.51 -28.22 14.32
C GLN A 63 -0.73 -29.55 15.03
N GLU A 64 -1.84 -29.72 15.73
CA GLU A 64 -2.19 -30.97 16.41
C GLU A 64 -2.39 -32.13 15.43
N ALA A 65 -3.04 -31.89 14.30
CA ALA A 65 -3.20 -32.86 13.25
C ALA A 65 -1.84 -33.38 12.73
N PHE A 66 -0.84 -32.51 12.61
CA PHE A 66 0.52 -32.88 12.22
C PHE A 66 1.27 -33.59 13.36
N ILE A 67 1.20 -33.08 14.59
CA ILE A 67 1.87 -33.70 15.76
C ILE A 67 1.36 -35.10 15.99
N ASN A 68 0.03 -35.32 15.90
CA ASN A 68 -0.63 -36.62 16.13
C ASN A 68 -0.62 -37.54 14.90
N ASN A 69 0.14 -37.24 13.85
CA ASN A 69 0.24 -38.00 12.61
C ASN A 69 -1.10 -38.22 11.86
N GLN A 70 -2.12 -37.37 12.10
CA GLN A 70 -3.36 -37.39 11.31
C GLN A 70 -3.10 -36.90 9.89
N VAL A 71 -2.16 -35.95 9.74
CA VAL A 71 -1.57 -35.56 8.45
C VAL A 71 -0.06 -35.68 8.52
N LYS A 72 0.58 -36.14 7.42
CA LYS A 72 2.02 -36.33 7.36
C LYS A 72 2.77 -35.08 6.88
N ILE A 73 2.08 -34.13 6.29
CA ILE A 73 2.67 -32.98 5.61
C ILE A 73 2.10 -31.70 6.19
N ILE A 74 3.00 -30.79 6.60
CA ILE A 74 2.65 -29.42 6.92
C ILE A 74 3.40 -28.46 6.00
N VAL A 75 2.67 -27.53 5.38
CA VAL A 75 3.24 -26.47 4.54
C VAL A 75 3.23 -25.18 5.34
N ALA A 76 4.40 -24.63 5.64
CA ALA A 76 4.54 -23.59 6.64
C ALA A 76 5.44 -22.43 6.20
N THR A 77 5.24 -21.25 6.81
CA THR A 77 6.25 -20.19 6.85
C THR A 77 7.17 -20.40 8.06
N SER A 78 8.21 -19.58 8.20
CA SER A 78 9.10 -19.54 9.37
C SER A 78 8.36 -19.40 10.72
N ALA A 79 7.08 -18.98 10.71
CA ALA A 79 6.23 -18.93 11.89
C ALA A 79 5.97 -20.33 12.51
N PHE A 80 6.11 -21.42 11.73
CA PHE A 80 6.01 -22.78 12.23
C PHE A 80 7.33 -23.20 12.83
N GLY A 81 7.38 -23.21 14.13
CA GLY A 81 8.61 -23.64 14.71
C GLY A 81 8.83 -23.28 16.16
N MET A 82 8.41 -22.15 16.63
CA MET A 82 8.50 -21.83 18.04
C MET A 82 7.51 -22.70 18.82
N GLY A 83 8.03 -23.61 19.67
CA GLY A 83 7.21 -24.46 20.54
C GLY A 83 6.73 -25.79 19.91
N VAL A 84 7.07 -26.13 18.66
CA VAL A 84 6.72 -27.44 18.09
C VAL A 84 7.83 -28.46 18.37
N ASP A 85 7.54 -29.45 19.22
CA ASP A 85 8.45 -30.56 19.54
C ASP A 85 7.90 -31.88 18.97
N LYS A 86 8.12 -32.12 17.67
CA LYS A 86 7.83 -33.38 17.00
C LYS A 86 9.14 -34.08 16.68
N LYS A 87 9.37 -35.23 17.34
CA LYS A 87 10.66 -35.94 17.27
C LYS A 87 10.84 -36.77 16.00
N ASP A 88 9.75 -37.23 15.37
CA ASP A 88 9.74 -38.14 14.24
C ASP A 88 9.73 -37.46 12.86
N VAL A 89 10.07 -36.16 12.80
CA VAL A 89 10.23 -35.46 11.51
C VAL A 89 11.48 -35.96 10.81
N LYS A 90 11.29 -36.62 9.66
CA LYS A 90 12.40 -37.19 8.88
C LYS A 90 12.74 -36.38 7.64
N LEU A 91 11.88 -35.48 7.23
CA LEU A 91 12.06 -34.72 5.99
C LEU A 91 11.70 -33.25 6.20
N VAL A 92 12.64 -32.38 5.89
CA VAL A 92 12.41 -30.94 5.78
C VAL A 92 12.71 -30.49 4.36
N ILE A 93 11.79 -29.82 3.71
CA ILE A 93 11.95 -29.31 2.33
C ILE A 93 11.72 -27.81 2.32
N HIS A 94 12.76 -27.06 1.97
CA HIS A 94 12.60 -25.66 1.65
C HIS A 94 12.20 -25.53 0.18
N TYR A 95 10.92 -25.30 -0.05
CA TYR A 95 10.37 -25.06 -1.38
C TYR A 95 10.79 -23.69 -1.91
N ASP A 96 10.78 -22.68 -1.05
CA ASP A 96 11.51 -21.43 -1.23
C ASP A 96 12.66 -21.40 -0.22
N ILE A 97 13.82 -20.87 -0.62
CA ILE A 97 14.95 -20.73 0.31
C ILE A 97 14.60 -19.76 1.44
N SER A 98 15.15 -19.97 2.63
CA SER A 98 14.97 -19.04 3.76
C SER A 98 15.59 -17.67 3.49
N ASP A 99 15.16 -16.63 4.19
CA ASP A 99 15.63 -15.24 4.03
C ASP A 99 17.01 -15.00 4.69
N SER A 100 17.48 -15.95 5.49
CA SER A 100 18.78 -15.90 6.16
C SER A 100 19.31 -17.31 6.47
N LEU A 101 20.62 -17.41 6.69
CA LEU A 101 21.27 -18.67 7.04
C LEU A 101 20.86 -19.14 8.45
N GLU A 102 20.60 -18.21 9.36
CA GLU A 102 20.12 -18.51 10.71
C GLU A 102 18.74 -19.18 10.67
N ASN A 103 17.81 -18.61 9.90
CA ASN A 103 16.48 -19.17 9.73
C ASN A 103 16.54 -20.55 9.05
N TYR A 104 17.38 -20.70 8.01
CA TYR A 104 17.58 -21.97 7.35
C TYR A 104 18.06 -23.06 8.33
N VAL A 105 19.09 -22.79 9.14
CA VAL A 105 19.62 -23.76 10.12
C VAL A 105 18.58 -24.10 11.19
N GLN A 106 17.82 -23.12 11.66
CA GLN A 106 16.74 -23.32 12.63
C GLN A 106 15.60 -24.18 12.07
N GLU A 107 15.21 -23.97 10.81
CA GLU A 107 14.17 -24.69 10.11
C GLU A 107 14.61 -26.12 9.75
N ALA A 108 15.82 -26.28 9.20
CA ALA A 108 16.42 -27.58 8.91
C ALA A 108 16.63 -28.42 10.17
N GLY A 109 17.02 -27.80 11.29
CA GLY A 109 17.23 -28.45 12.59
C GLY A 109 15.98 -29.03 13.27
N ARG A 110 14.81 -28.96 12.58
CA ARG A 110 13.59 -29.66 13.03
C ARG A 110 13.55 -31.10 12.60
N ALA A 111 14.30 -31.48 11.59
CA ALA A 111 14.51 -32.84 11.22
C ALA A 111 15.53 -33.54 12.15
N GLY A 112 15.33 -34.84 12.41
CA GLY A 112 16.30 -35.62 13.14
C GLY A 112 16.48 -35.29 14.63
N ARG A 113 15.46 -34.78 15.29
CA ARG A 113 15.51 -34.53 16.75
C ARG A 113 15.66 -35.83 17.56
N ASP A 114 15.22 -36.93 17.01
CA ASP A 114 15.52 -38.25 17.55
C ASP A 114 16.83 -38.76 16.92
N PRO A 115 17.92 -38.92 17.69
CA PRO A 115 19.22 -39.36 17.16
C PRO A 115 19.20 -40.75 16.49
N SER A 116 18.15 -41.55 16.73
CA SER A 116 17.99 -42.88 16.13
C SER A 116 17.43 -42.82 14.70
N LEU A 117 16.91 -41.64 14.27
CA LEU A 117 16.27 -41.47 12.98
C LEU A 117 17.20 -40.78 11.98
N LEU A 118 17.35 -41.40 10.80
CA LEU A 118 17.98 -40.70 9.68
C LEU A 118 16.99 -39.66 9.13
N ALA A 119 17.42 -38.38 9.11
CA ALA A 119 16.66 -37.27 8.61
C ALA A 119 17.35 -36.59 7.44
N GLU A 120 16.59 -36.05 6.54
CA GLU A 120 17.07 -35.40 5.32
C GLU A 120 16.48 -34.00 5.18
N CYS A 121 17.30 -33.05 4.70
CA CYS A 121 16.89 -31.71 4.39
C CYS A 121 17.18 -31.39 2.93
N TYR A 122 16.19 -30.82 2.23
CA TYR A 122 16.31 -30.43 0.83
C TYR A 122 16.00 -28.96 0.66
N VAL A 123 16.73 -28.27 -0.21
CA VAL A 123 16.43 -26.93 -0.70
C VAL A 123 16.15 -27.04 -2.19
N LEU A 124 14.94 -26.65 -2.62
CA LEU A 124 14.54 -26.56 -4.01
C LEU A 124 14.81 -25.12 -4.47
N PHE A 125 16.08 -24.85 -4.81
CA PHE A 125 16.55 -23.50 -5.10
C PHE A 125 16.28 -23.08 -6.54
N ASN A 126 15.81 -21.83 -6.69
CA ASN A 126 15.74 -21.08 -7.94
C ASN A 126 16.39 -19.72 -7.71
N ASP A 127 17.08 -19.17 -8.70
CA ASP A 127 17.71 -17.84 -8.61
C ASP A 127 16.63 -16.74 -8.34
N ASP A 128 15.41 -16.90 -8.88
CA ASP A 128 14.28 -16.00 -8.61
C ASP A 128 13.82 -15.98 -7.14
N ASP A 129 14.20 -16.94 -6.32
CA ASP A 129 13.80 -16.97 -4.91
C ASP A 129 14.44 -15.83 -4.12
N LEU A 130 15.67 -15.45 -4.45
CA LEU A 130 16.33 -14.30 -3.83
C LEU A 130 15.63 -13.00 -4.20
N ASP A 131 15.20 -12.84 -5.45
CA ASP A 131 14.45 -11.68 -5.90
C ASP A 131 13.10 -11.55 -5.14
N LYS A 132 12.45 -12.69 -4.82
CA LYS A 132 11.25 -12.70 -3.96
C LYS A 132 11.52 -12.12 -2.57
N HIS A 133 12.67 -12.45 -1.95
CA HIS A 133 13.07 -11.93 -0.64
C HIS A 133 13.40 -10.44 -0.71
N PHE A 134 14.12 -9.98 -1.72
CA PHE A 134 14.36 -8.55 -1.93
C PHE A 134 13.08 -7.77 -2.15
N MET A 135 12.13 -8.30 -2.94
CA MET A 135 10.82 -7.67 -3.12
C MET A 135 10.03 -7.55 -1.81
N LEU A 136 10.02 -8.60 -0.98
CA LEU A 136 9.35 -8.58 0.32
C LEU A 136 10.00 -7.55 1.26
N LEU A 137 11.32 -7.49 1.29
CA LEU A 137 12.06 -6.50 2.07
C LEU A 137 11.73 -5.07 1.59
N ASN A 138 11.74 -4.83 0.29
CA ASN A 138 11.46 -3.51 -0.30
C ASN A 138 10.02 -3.04 -0.04
N GLN A 139 9.05 -3.96 0.07
CA GLN A 139 7.66 -3.60 0.40
C GLN A 139 7.51 -3.06 1.83
N THR A 140 8.32 -3.51 2.77
CA THR A 140 8.25 -3.12 4.19
C THR A 140 9.33 -2.15 4.64
N LYS A 141 10.41 -2.02 3.87
CA LYS A 141 11.51 -1.09 4.14
C LYS A 141 11.01 0.35 4.06
N LEU A 142 11.40 1.19 5.00
CA LEU A 142 11.03 2.60 5.08
C LEU A 142 12.23 3.50 4.76
N SER A 143 11.96 4.57 4.03
CA SER A 143 12.87 5.69 3.84
C SER A 143 12.74 6.72 4.98
N ILE A 144 13.70 7.62 5.08
CA ILE A 144 13.62 8.77 6.01
C ILE A 144 12.38 9.61 5.71
N SER A 145 12.09 9.86 4.44
CA SER A 145 10.93 10.65 4.00
C SER A 145 9.62 10.04 4.46
N GLU A 146 9.46 8.72 4.37
CA GLU A 146 8.26 8.02 4.84
C GLU A 146 8.08 8.14 6.36
N ILE A 147 9.16 8.05 7.14
CA ILE A 147 9.09 8.25 8.59
C ILE A 147 8.75 9.71 8.91
N GLN A 148 9.27 10.69 8.15
CA GLN A 148 8.92 12.10 8.29
C GLN A 148 7.45 12.37 7.97
N GLN A 149 6.87 11.69 6.98
CA GLN A 149 5.44 11.76 6.65
C GLN A 149 4.58 11.24 7.82
N VAL A 150 4.95 10.10 8.41
CA VAL A 150 4.27 9.58 9.61
C VAL A 150 4.45 10.52 10.79
N TRP A 151 5.63 11.10 10.97
CA TRP A 151 5.87 12.09 12.03
C TRP A 151 5.02 13.36 11.84
N LYS A 152 4.89 13.85 10.60
CA LYS A 152 3.99 14.96 10.26
C LYS A 152 2.55 14.61 10.61
N ALA A 153 2.08 13.43 10.19
CA ALA A 153 0.73 12.94 10.52
C ALA A 153 0.48 12.91 12.04
N LEU A 154 1.42 12.37 12.82
CA LEU A 154 1.29 12.33 14.27
C LEU A 154 1.30 13.73 14.91
N LYS A 155 2.08 14.69 14.38
CA LYS A 155 2.04 16.09 14.83
C LYS A 155 0.65 16.71 14.60
N ASP A 156 0.06 16.47 13.44
CA ASP A 156 -1.27 16.99 13.10
C ASP A 156 -2.37 16.33 13.96
N MET A 157 -2.28 15.02 14.17
CA MET A 157 -3.24 14.27 15.01
C MET A 157 -3.14 14.62 16.51
N THR A 158 -1.96 15.08 16.97
CA THR A 158 -1.70 15.44 18.36
C THR A 158 -1.62 16.97 18.59
N ARG A 159 -2.26 17.75 17.73
CA ARG A 159 -2.21 19.23 17.79
C ARG A 159 -2.82 19.76 19.06
N GLU A 160 -3.96 19.20 19.49
CA GLU A 160 -4.71 19.65 20.65
C GLU A 160 -4.34 18.90 21.93
N LYS A 161 -4.05 17.60 21.83
CA LYS A 161 -3.62 16.75 22.95
C LYS A 161 -2.32 16.06 22.61
N PRO A 162 -1.34 15.93 23.54
CA PRO A 162 -0.05 15.32 23.23
C PRO A 162 -0.09 13.81 23.00
N TRP A 163 -1.25 13.22 22.94
CA TRP A 163 -1.48 11.78 22.71
C TRP A 163 -2.68 11.54 21.78
N VAL A 164 -2.65 10.43 21.08
CA VAL A 164 -3.73 9.96 20.21
C VAL A 164 -3.85 8.44 20.31
N CYS A 165 -5.09 7.93 20.26
CA CYS A 165 -5.36 6.52 20.08
C CYS A 165 -5.97 6.31 18.67
N CYS A 166 -5.24 5.63 17.79
CA CYS A 166 -5.65 5.49 16.39
C CYS A 166 -5.11 4.18 15.78
N SER A 167 -5.74 3.75 14.69
CA SER A 167 -5.25 2.61 13.92
C SER A 167 -4.05 2.98 13.05
N ALA A 168 -3.25 1.98 12.67
CA ALA A 168 -2.16 2.19 11.72
C ALA A 168 -2.67 2.74 10.37
N LEU A 169 -3.88 2.32 9.94
CA LEU A 169 -4.49 2.82 8.71
C LEU A 169 -4.90 4.29 8.80
N GLU A 170 -5.33 4.75 9.96
CA GLU A 170 -5.61 6.17 10.19
C GLU A 170 -4.34 7.01 10.08
N ILE A 171 -3.24 6.58 10.72
CA ILE A 171 -1.95 7.25 10.58
C ILE A 171 -1.50 7.27 9.12
N ALA A 172 -1.65 6.15 8.38
CA ALA A 172 -1.30 6.08 6.96
C ALA A 172 -2.06 7.13 6.13
N ARG A 173 -3.36 7.28 6.37
CA ARG A 173 -4.19 8.29 5.67
C ARG A 173 -3.76 9.71 5.98
N TYR A 174 -3.48 10.01 7.25
CA TYR A 174 -2.97 11.32 7.64
C TYR A 174 -1.57 11.60 7.08
N ALA A 175 -0.75 10.54 6.90
CA ALA A 175 0.55 10.64 6.23
C ALA A 175 0.43 10.79 4.70
N GLY A 176 -0.79 10.72 4.15
CA GLY A 176 -1.03 10.77 2.71
C GLY A 176 -0.69 9.46 1.99
N TRP A 177 -0.66 8.32 2.70
CA TRP A 177 -0.40 7.02 2.10
C TRP A 177 -1.68 6.35 1.61
N ASP A 178 -1.58 5.59 0.52
CA ASP A 178 -2.70 4.78 0.03
C ASP A 178 -2.97 3.61 0.98
N ALA A 179 -4.09 3.67 1.69
CA ALA A 179 -4.50 2.64 2.67
C ALA A 179 -4.84 1.28 2.03
N SER A 180 -4.94 1.19 0.70
CA SER A 180 -5.19 -0.07 -0.02
C SER A 180 -3.93 -0.89 -0.29
N VAL A 181 -2.74 -0.31 -0.08
CA VAL A 181 -1.47 -0.99 -0.31
C VAL A 181 -1.26 -2.11 0.71
N ASN A 182 -0.82 -3.27 0.23
CA ASN A 182 -0.46 -4.38 1.10
C ASN A 182 0.67 -3.97 2.08
N GLU A 183 0.63 -4.53 3.30
CA GLU A 183 1.64 -4.31 4.37
C GLU A 183 1.71 -2.85 4.88
N ILE A 184 0.75 -1.97 4.54
CA ILE A 184 0.72 -0.58 4.97
C ILE A 184 0.72 -0.46 6.51
N GLU A 185 -0.02 -1.33 7.20
CA GLU A 185 -0.03 -1.36 8.67
C GLU A 185 1.35 -1.69 9.25
N THR A 186 2.06 -2.64 8.63
CA THR A 186 3.41 -3.03 9.05
C THR A 186 4.37 -1.86 8.87
N ARG A 187 4.27 -1.14 7.77
CA ARG A 187 5.08 0.07 7.50
C ARG A 187 4.83 1.15 8.54
N VAL A 188 3.57 1.46 8.85
CA VAL A 188 3.23 2.46 9.87
C VAL A 188 3.73 2.03 11.26
N LYS A 189 3.51 0.78 11.66
CA LYS A 189 3.99 0.24 12.93
C LYS A 189 5.53 0.33 13.03
N THR A 190 6.25 0.08 11.93
CA THR A 190 7.70 0.22 11.86
C THR A 190 8.13 1.68 11.94
N ALA A 191 7.43 2.61 11.26
CA ALA A 191 7.71 4.04 11.36
C ALA A 191 7.51 4.58 12.77
N VAL A 192 6.41 4.20 13.44
CA VAL A 192 6.13 4.58 14.84
C VAL A 192 7.18 3.99 15.79
N ALA A 193 7.64 2.75 15.54
CA ALA A 193 8.73 2.16 16.32
C ALA A 193 10.07 2.90 16.12
N ALA A 194 10.37 3.33 14.90
CA ALA A 194 11.56 4.14 14.61
C ALA A 194 11.52 5.50 15.32
N LEU A 195 10.36 6.15 15.32
CA LEU A 195 10.13 7.41 16.05
C LEU A 195 10.24 7.22 17.57
N GLU A 196 9.75 6.09 18.09
CA GLU A 196 9.88 5.76 19.52
C GLU A 196 11.32 5.50 19.92
N ASN A 197 12.07 4.72 19.14
CA ASN A 197 13.48 4.46 19.39
C ASN A 197 14.34 5.74 19.37
N ALA A 198 13.95 6.71 18.56
CA ALA A 198 14.60 8.02 18.49
C ALA A 198 14.08 9.02 19.54
N GLY A 199 13.11 8.65 20.38
CA GLY A 199 12.59 9.49 21.47
C GLY A 199 11.59 10.57 21.03
N TYR A 200 11.00 10.48 19.84
CA TYR A 200 9.98 11.41 19.34
C TYR A 200 8.60 11.13 19.94
N VAL A 201 8.29 9.87 20.11
CA VAL A 201 6.99 9.40 20.64
C VAL A 201 7.21 8.27 21.66
N LYS A 202 6.18 7.94 22.41
CA LYS A 202 6.10 6.74 23.24
C LYS A 202 4.80 6.03 22.91
N ARG A 203 4.87 4.73 22.60
CA ARG A 203 3.69 3.89 22.45
C ARG A 203 3.18 3.47 23.82
N GLY A 204 1.89 3.66 24.03
CA GLY A 204 1.17 3.07 25.15
C GLY A 204 0.78 1.62 24.87
N MET A 205 0.10 1.00 25.82
CA MET A 205 -0.48 -0.31 25.60
C MET A 205 -1.78 -0.20 24.78
N ASN A 206 -1.93 -1.08 23.80
CA ASN A 206 -3.16 -1.19 23.00
C ASN A 206 -4.25 -1.93 23.79
N VAL A 207 -4.68 -1.35 24.88
CA VAL A 207 -5.63 -1.98 25.79
C VAL A 207 -6.79 -1.01 26.01
N PRO A 208 -8.05 -1.48 25.86
CA PRO A 208 -9.20 -0.66 26.23
C PRO A 208 -9.10 -0.28 27.72
N HIS A 209 -9.34 0.99 28.02
CA HIS A 209 -9.40 1.51 29.36
C HIS A 209 -10.86 1.61 29.81
N VAL A 210 -11.13 1.29 31.07
CA VAL A 210 -12.41 1.52 31.71
C VAL A 210 -12.17 2.44 32.89
N TYR A 211 -12.74 3.64 32.83
CA TYR A 211 -12.55 4.63 33.89
C TYR A 211 -13.56 4.40 35.03
N ALA A 212 -13.08 4.49 36.27
CA ALA A 212 -13.94 4.39 37.46
C ALA A 212 -15.04 5.47 37.49
N THR A 213 -14.80 6.62 36.84
CA THR A 213 -15.78 7.69 36.65
C THR A 213 -16.96 7.32 35.75
N SER A 214 -16.81 6.25 34.96
CA SER A 214 -17.88 5.77 34.05
C SER A 214 -18.97 4.94 34.76
N ILE A 215 -18.87 4.68 36.06
CA ILE A 215 -19.87 3.88 36.81
C ILE A 215 -21.12 4.71 37.05
N LEU A 216 -22.26 4.26 36.49
CA LEU A 216 -23.54 4.93 36.63
C LEU A 216 -24.34 4.47 37.89
N ALA A 217 -23.99 3.31 38.44
CA ALA A 217 -24.57 2.82 39.65
C ALA A 217 -24.01 3.58 40.89
N LYS A 218 -24.87 3.94 41.83
CA LYS A 218 -24.49 4.68 43.06
C LYS A 218 -23.60 3.86 43.97
N ASP A 219 -23.91 2.56 44.07
CA ASP A 219 -23.20 1.62 44.90
C ASP A 219 -23.25 0.19 44.39
N MET A 220 -22.55 -0.73 45.03
CA MET A 220 -22.52 -2.15 44.68
C MET A 220 -23.87 -2.84 44.79
N ALA A 221 -24.78 -2.38 45.67
CA ALA A 221 -26.11 -3.00 45.84
C ALA A 221 -26.99 -2.71 44.63
N GLU A 222 -27.01 -1.47 44.15
CA GLU A 222 -27.71 -1.07 42.94
C GLU A 222 -27.13 -1.77 41.70
N ALA A 223 -25.80 -1.81 41.55
CA ALA A 223 -25.14 -2.49 40.46
C ALA A 223 -25.49 -3.98 40.43
N SER A 224 -25.40 -4.66 41.59
CA SER A 224 -25.71 -6.09 41.69
C SER A 224 -27.18 -6.39 41.37
N LEU A 225 -28.12 -5.53 41.80
CA LEU A 225 -29.55 -5.68 41.50
C LEU A 225 -29.83 -5.55 40.01
N LYS A 226 -29.23 -4.59 39.34
CA LYS A 226 -29.34 -4.40 37.89
C LYS A 226 -28.77 -5.58 37.10
N ILE A 227 -27.58 -6.08 37.49
CA ILE A 227 -26.94 -7.24 36.86
C ILE A 227 -27.81 -8.49 37.01
N GLU A 228 -28.38 -8.73 38.21
CA GLU A 228 -29.21 -9.92 38.45
C GLU A 228 -30.51 -9.90 37.67
N ARG A 229 -31.14 -8.74 37.51
CA ARG A 229 -32.42 -8.58 36.80
C ARG A 229 -32.28 -8.56 35.30
N SER A 230 -31.04 -8.28 34.77
CA SER A 230 -30.81 -8.20 33.34
C SER A 230 -30.88 -9.59 32.65
N PRO A 231 -31.66 -9.71 31.58
CA PRO A 231 -31.72 -10.92 30.78
C PRO A 231 -30.50 -11.09 29.82
N VAL A 232 -29.66 -10.07 29.69
CA VAL A 232 -28.56 -10.03 28.72
C VAL A 232 -27.34 -10.82 29.22
N PHE A 233 -27.13 -10.87 30.54
CA PHE A 233 -26.01 -11.60 31.13
C PHE A 233 -26.36 -13.08 31.37
N ASN A 234 -25.49 -13.99 30.95
CA ASN A 234 -25.52 -15.37 31.44
C ASN A 234 -24.93 -15.48 32.87
N GLY A 235 -25.05 -16.67 33.51
CA GLY A 235 -24.62 -16.85 34.89
C GLY A 235 -23.13 -16.48 35.15
N LYS A 236 -22.21 -16.87 34.25
CA LYS A 236 -20.79 -16.56 34.34
C LYS A 236 -20.52 -15.06 34.13
N GLN A 237 -21.21 -14.46 33.18
CA GLN A 237 -21.10 -13.03 32.90
C GLN A 237 -21.61 -12.15 34.03
N LYS A 238 -22.67 -12.57 34.74
CA LYS A 238 -23.19 -11.88 35.95
C LYS A 238 -22.11 -11.85 37.03
N GLU A 239 -21.47 -12.98 37.28
CA GLU A 239 -20.41 -13.07 38.27
C GLU A 239 -19.18 -12.19 37.85
N ASN A 240 -18.73 -12.29 36.61
CA ASN A 240 -17.66 -11.47 36.12
C ASN A 240 -17.98 -9.96 36.20
N ALA A 241 -19.18 -9.54 35.78
CA ALA A 241 -19.62 -8.16 35.84
C ALA A 241 -19.61 -7.61 37.26
N LYS A 242 -20.10 -8.40 38.25
CA LYS A 242 -20.06 -8.01 39.67
C LYS A 242 -18.63 -7.85 40.21
N ARG A 243 -17.75 -8.76 39.86
CA ARG A 243 -16.31 -8.69 40.23
C ARG A 243 -15.61 -7.47 39.63
N ILE A 244 -15.87 -7.19 38.34
CA ILE A 244 -15.30 -6.03 37.62
C ILE A 244 -15.83 -4.72 38.24
N ILE A 245 -17.15 -4.57 38.44
CA ILE A 245 -17.72 -3.36 39.04
C ILE A 245 -17.21 -3.15 40.49
N LYS A 246 -17.08 -4.22 41.26
CA LYS A 246 -16.53 -4.13 42.63
C LYS A 246 -15.10 -3.60 42.61
N SER A 247 -14.26 -4.07 41.68
CA SER A 247 -12.92 -3.57 41.50
C SER A 247 -12.91 -2.09 41.08
N LEU A 248 -13.74 -1.69 40.12
CA LEU A 248 -13.84 -0.31 39.64
C LEU A 248 -14.36 0.66 40.72
N ILE A 249 -15.32 0.23 41.55
CA ILE A 249 -15.83 1.06 42.67
C ILE A 249 -14.74 1.25 43.74
N SER A 250 -13.95 0.21 44.04
CA SER A 250 -12.81 0.34 44.96
C SER A 250 -11.71 1.26 44.42
N SER A 251 -11.44 1.18 43.12
CA SER A 251 -10.48 2.07 42.47
C SER A 251 -10.94 3.54 42.48
N ARG A 252 -12.24 3.82 42.44
CA ARG A 252 -12.81 5.17 42.60
C ARG A 252 -12.43 5.83 43.92
N SER A 253 -12.35 5.03 44.97
CA SER A 253 -11.93 5.50 46.30
C SER A 253 -10.42 5.78 46.37
N ILE A 254 -9.64 5.19 45.50
CA ILE A 254 -8.18 5.34 45.40
C ILE A 254 -7.82 6.47 44.42
N ALA A 255 -8.62 6.72 43.37
CA ALA A 255 -8.43 7.80 42.37
C ALA A 255 -8.47 9.19 43.00
N ASP A 256 -9.23 9.37 44.12
CA ASP A 256 -9.16 10.58 44.97
C ASP A 256 -7.76 10.77 45.61
N ALA A 257 -6.87 9.77 45.47
CA ALA A 257 -5.49 9.79 45.96
C ALA A 257 -4.41 9.95 44.87
N GLY A 258 -4.73 10.21 43.60
CA GLY A 258 -3.80 10.76 42.61
C GLY A 258 -2.98 9.76 41.75
N ASN A 259 -3.43 8.50 41.55
CA ASN A 259 -2.70 7.51 40.75
C ASN A 259 -3.58 6.79 39.70
N ASP A 260 -4.04 7.52 38.71
CA ASP A 260 -5.20 7.19 37.85
C ASP A 260 -4.99 6.15 36.73
N ASP A 261 -3.75 5.86 36.32
CA ASP A 261 -3.57 5.22 34.97
C ASP A 261 -3.49 3.68 34.99
N ALA A 262 -3.15 3.05 36.08
CA ALA A 262 -2.85 1.62 36.11
C ALA A 262 -4.08 0.73 36.38
N GLU A 263 -5.00 1.18 37.22
CA GLU A 263 -6.07 0.34 37.76
C GLU A 263 -7.31 0.22 36.84
N SER A 264 -7.43 1.09 35.86
CA SER A 264 -8.54 1.09 34.88
C SER A 264 -8.29 0.26 33.62
N ARG A 265 -7.12 -0.33 33.48
CA ARG A 265 -6.74 -1.10 32.29
C ARG A 265 -7.33 -2.49 32.29
N VAL A 266 -7.87 -2.93 31.16
CA VAL A 266 -8.53 -4.23 31.01
C VAL A 266 -7.59 -5.41 31.27
N ASP A 267 -6.31 -5.31 30.90
CA ASP A 267 -5.29 -6.34 31.19
C ASP A 267 -5.03 -6.45 32.69
N TYR A 268 -4.93 -5.32 33.39
CA TYR A 268 -4.75 -5.28 34.83
C TYR A 268 -5.98 -5.85 35.58
N LEU A 269 -7.19 -5.50 35.13
CA LEU A 269 -8.44 -6.09 35.67
C LEU A 269 -8.49 -7.61 35.42
N ALA A 270 -8.06 -8.06 34.26
CA ALA A 270 -7.99 -9.48 33.92
C ALA A 270 -7.03 -10.24 34.86
N ASP A 271 -5.85 -9.69 35.09
CA ASP A 271 -4.82 -10.29 35.96
C ASP A 271 -5.26 -10.32 37.44
N ILE A 272 -5.71 -9.20 38.00
CA ILE A 272 -6.14 -9.12 39.38
C ILE A 272 -7.36 -9.99 39.68
N LEU A 273 -8.32 -10.01 38.76
CA LEU A 273 -9.56 -10.75 38.94
C LEU A 273 -9.44 -12.20 38.47
N GLY A 274 -8.36 -12.60 37.81
CA GLY A 274 -8.18 -13.94 37.26
C GLY A 274 -9.27 -14.26 36.22
N ILE A 275 -9.71 -13.27 35.44
CA ILE A 275 -10.74 -13.41 34.41
C ILE A 275 -10.01 -13.30 33.04
N PRO A 276 -10.27 -14.20 32.05
CA PRO A 276 -9.73 -14.05 30.72
C PRO A 276 -10.03 -12.66 30.14
N LYS A 277 -9.07 -12.05 29.47
CA LYS A 277 -9.19 -10.68 28.93
C LYS A 277 -10.43 -10.49 28.04
N GLU A 278 -10.74 -11.50 27.23
CA GLU A 278 -11.91 -11.50 26.35
C GLU A 278 -13.23 -11.49 27.14
N ASP A 279 -13.28 -12.22 28.26
CA ASP A 279 -14.44 -12.23 29.17
C ASP A 279 -14.60 -10.89 29.91
N VAL A 280 -13.48 -10.19 30.22
CA VAL A 280 -13.52 -8.84 30.82
C VAL A 280 -14.08 -7.85 29.78
N VAL A 281 -13.60 -7.87 28.55
CA VAL A 281 -14.09 -7.00 27.47
C VAL A 281 -15.59 -7.24 27.20
N THR A 282 -15.98 -8.50 27.09
CA THR A 282 -17.40 -8.89 26.91
C THR A 282 -18.28 -8.39 28.04
N SER A 283 -17.83 -8.56 29.30
CA SER A 283 -18.59 -8.12 30.49
C SER A 283 -18.72 -6.59 30.55
N ILE A 284 -17.66 -5.86 30.15
CA ILE A 284 -17.69 -4.39 30.10
C ILE A 284 -18.71 -3.91 29.04
N ASN A 285 -18.74 -4.53 27.87
CA ASN A 285 -19.70 -4.17 26.81
C ASN A 285 -21.15 -4.43 27.25
N LEU A 286 -21.40 -5.57 27.89
CA LEU A 286 -22.72 -5.87 28.43
C LEU A 286 -23.11 -4.90 29.53
N MET A 287 -22.18 -4.50 30.40
CA MET A 287 -22.45 -3.48 31.44
C MET A 287 -22.74 -2.10 30.86
N ARG A 288 -22.10 -1.74 29.74
CA ARG A 288 -22.39 -0.51 28.98
C ARG A 288 -23.81 -0.58 28.38
N GLN A 289 -24.12 -1.69 27.71
CA GLN A 289 -25.44 -1.94 27.11
C GLN A 289 -26.59 -1.84 28.15
N GLU A 290 -26.36 -2.33 29.36
CA GLU A 290 -27.32 -2.27 30.46
C GLU A 290 -27.30 -0.95 31.25
N GLY A 291 -26.49 0.03 30.85
CA GLY A 291 -26.37 1.33 31.51
C GLY A 291 -25.82 1.25 32.94
N LEU A 292 -24.94 0.29 33.21
CA LEU A 292 -24.16 0.17 34.44
C LEU A 292 -22.87 0.98 34.38
N LEU A 293 -22.31 1.05 33.20
CA LEU A 293 -21.15 1.89 32.85
C LEU A 293 -21.60 2.92 31.83
N ALA A 294 -21.26 4.17 32.07
CA ALA A 294 -21.33 5.20 31.02
C ALA A 294 -20.11 5.06 30.10
N ASP A 295 -20.26 5.50 28.86
CA ASP A 295 -19.09 5.86 28.10
C ASP A 295 -18.46 7.08 28.79
N SER A 296 -17.15 7.06 28.91
CA SER A 296 -16.45 8.24 29.42
C SER A 296 -16.73 9.44 28.49
N ILE A 297 -16.73 10.63 29.05
CA ILE A 297 -16.93 11.91 28.34
C ILE A 297 -15.81 12.14 27.28
N ASP A 298 -14.94 11.16 27.09
CA ASP A 298 -13.74 11.23 26.23
C ASP A 298 -13.97 10.88 24.76
N MET A 299 -15.23 10.70 24.31
CA MET A 299 -15.53 10.63 22.88
C MET A 299 -15.66 12.05 22.31
N SER A 300 -14.87 12.31 21.29
CA SER A 300 -14.95 13.56 20.54
C SER A 300 -15.32 13.27 19.10
N ALA A 301 -16.37 13.90 18.61
CA ALA A 301 -16.70 13.96 17.19
C ALA A 301 -16.19 15.29 16.65
N TYR A 302 -15.43 15.23 15.55
CA TYR A 302 -15.02 16.41 14.82
C TYR A 302 -15.85 16.47 13.55
N ILE A 303 -16.70 17.49 13.45
CA ILE A 303 -17.57 17.70 12.28
C ILE A 303 -17.03 18.81 11.39
N LEU A 304 -17.29 18.64 10.09
CA LEU A 304 -16.95 19.64 9.09
C LEU A 304 -18.03 20.73 9.08
N LYS A 305 -17.73 21.85 9.75
CA LYS A 305 -18.64 22.99 9.91
C LYS A 305 -18.04 24.25 9.32
N THR A 306 -18.79 24.94 8.45
CA THR A 306 -18.51 26.31 8.06
C THR A 306 -19.63 27.20 8.58
N ASP A 307 -19.44 28.53 8.56
CA ASP A 307 -20.42 29.50 9.10
C ASP A 307 -21.82 29.39 8.46
N THR A 308 -21.91 28.80 7.27
CA THR A 308 -23.14 28.77 6.47
C THR A 308 -23.63 27.36 6.08
N GLU A 309 -22.77 26.30 6.18
CA GLU A 309 -23.07 25.00 5.63
C GLU A 309 -22.61 23.82 6.51
N ASN A 310 -23.47 22.80 6.64
CA ASN A 310 -23.13 21.51 7.23
C ASN A 310 -22.50 20.60 6.18
N ARG A 311 -21.18 20.68 5.99
CA ARG A 311 -20.43 19.83 5.05
C ARG A 311 -20.51 18.34 5.41
N SER A 312 -20.59 18.00 6.70
CA SER A 312 -20.78 16.62 7.15
C SER A 312 -22.08 16.01 6.63
N ALA A 313 -23.17 16.78 6.63
CA ALA A 313 -24.47 16.34 6.07
C ALA A 313 -24.39 16.18 4.54
N GLN A 314 -23.68 17.06 3.85
CA GLN A 314 -23.49 16.94 2.40
C GLN A 314 -22.73 15.65 2.02
N ILE A 315 -21.69 15.30 2.77
CA ILE A 315 -20.92 14.06 2.55
C ILE A 315 -21.82 12.85 2.82
N LEU A 316 -22.56 12.84 3.93
CA LEU A 316 -23.52 11.79 4.25
C LEU A 316 -24.52 11.57 3.10
N ASN A 317 -25.17 12.62 2.63
CA ASN A 317 -26.16 12.55 1.55
C ASN A 317 -25.59 12.01 0.23
N ARG A 318 -24.33 12.36 -0.09
CA ARG A 318 -23.64 11.85 -1.27
C ARG A 318 -23.38 10.36 -1.17
N PHE A 319 -22.88 9.89 -0.02
CA PHE A 319 -22.59 8.47 0.19
C PHE A 319 -23.85 7.63 0.35
N ALA A 320 -24.92 8.16 0.96
CA ALA A 320 -26.21 7.47 1.07
C ALA A 320 -26.80 7.16 -0.32
N LYS A 321 -26.81 8.14 -1.24
CA LYS A 321 -27.25 7.91 -2.62
C LYS A 321 -26.43 6.87 -3.36
N LEU A 322 -25.12 6.88 -3.16
CA LEU A 322 -24.22 5.90 -3.78
C LEU A 322 -24.43 4.50 -3.21
N GLU A 323 -24.63 4.38 -1.91
CA GLU A 323 -24.85 3.09 -1.25
C GLU A 323 -26.21 2.50 -1.65
N GLU A 324 -27.26 3.30 -1.69
CA GLU A 324 -28.58 2.89 -2.16
C GLU A 324 -28.52 2.37 -3.61
N PHE A 325 -27.84 3.10 -4.48
CA PHE A 325 -27.56 2.65 -5.84
C PHE A 325 -26.86 1.28 -5.88
N LEU A 326 -25.81 1.09 -5.07
CA LEU A 326 -25.07 -0.18 -5.01
C LEU A 326 -25.95 -1.33 -4.52
N LEU A 327 -26.68 -1.13 -3.41
CA LEU A 327 -27.54 -2.16 -2.82
C LEU A 327 -28.65 -2.62 -3.77
N ASN A 328 -29.23 -1.71 -4.54
CA ASN A 328 -30.24 -2.04 -5.56
C ASN A 328 -29.70 -2.83 -6.76
N ARG A 329 -28.37 -2.88 -6.95
CA ARG A 329 -27.73 -3.60 -8.06
C ARG A 329 -27.06 -4.90 -7.65
N ILE A 330 -26.89 -5.17 -6.39
CA ILE A 330 -26.30 -6.43 -5.90
C ILE A 330 -27.28 -7.58 -6.15
N ALA A 331 -26.86 -8.56 -6.94
CA ALA A 331 -27.63 -9.77 -7.21
C ALA A 331 -27.71 -10.66 -5.95
N GLU A 332 -28.90 -11.23 -5.69
CA GLU A 332 -29.15 -12.09 -4.51
C GLU A 332 -28.23 -13.33 -4.46
N GLN A 333 -27.85 -13.87 -5.62
CA GLN A 333 -26.98 -15.04 -5.72
C GLN A 333 -25.48 -14.69 -5.75
N GLY A 334 -25.15 -13.38 -5.64
CA GLY A 334 -23.80 -12.89 -5.85
C GLY A 334 -23.41 -12.83 -7.33
N ALA A 335 -22.57 -11.87 -7.67
CA ALA A 335 -22.02 -11.71 -9.02
C ALA A 335 -20.64 -11.04 -8.98
N ASP A 336 -19.91 -11.17 -10.06
CA ASP A 336 -18.65 -10.46 -10.27
C ASP A 336 -18.95 -9.10 -10.89
N TYR A 337 -18.48 -8.04 -10.22
CA TYR A 337 -18.72 -6.66 -10.61
C TYR A 337 -17.42 -5.95 -10.98
N SER A 338 -17.40 -5.31 -12.13
CA SER A 338 -16.39 -4.31 -12.48
C SER A 338 -16.68 -3.02 -11.71
N LEU A 339 -15.76 -2.59 -10.83
CA LEU A 339 -15.93 -1.36 -10.07
C LEU A 339 -15.96 -0.12 -10.97
N LYS A 340 -15.31 -0.21 -12.13
CA LYS A 340 -15.35 0.84 -13.15
C LYS A 340 -16.73 0.94 -13.79
N GLU A 341 -17.31 -0.17 -14.21
CA GLU A 341 -18.66 -0.21 -14.79
C GLU A 341 -19.74 0.22 -13.78
N LEU A 342 -19.61 -0.21 -12.50
CA LEU A 342 -20.50 0.26 -11.43
C LEU A 342 -20.41 1.77 -11.26
N ASN A 343 -19.22 2.34 -11.34
CA ASN A 343 -19.03 3.78 -11.23
C ASN A 343 -19.62 4.53 -12.45
N GLU A 344 -19.40 4.03 -13.66
CA GLU A 344 -19.98 4.62 -14.87
C GLU A 344 -21.52 4.57 -14.84
N ALA A 345 -22.09 3.45 -14.40
CA ALA A 345 -23.52 3.32 -14.24
C ALA A 345 -24.10 4.27 -13.17
N ALA A 346 -23.41 4.44 -12.03
CA ALA A 346 -23.83 5.36 -10.98
C ALA A 346 -23.84 6.82 -11.48
N LEU A 347 -22.83 7.21 -12.24
CA LEU A 347 -22.75 8.54 -12.85
C LEU A 347 -23.86 8.76 -13.90
N ALA A 348 -24.17 7.74 -14.71
CA ALA A 348 -25.26 7.79 -15.71
C ALA A 348 -26.64 7.93 -15.04
N GLU A 349 -26.85 7.40 -13.83
CA GLU A 349 -28.08 7.57 -13.05
C GLU A 349 -28.07 8.86 -12.18
N GLY A 350 -27.09 9.74 -12.37
CA GLY A 350 -27.06 11.04 -11.71
C GLY A 350 -26.44 11.04 -10.31
N VAL A 351 -25.77 9.97 -9.90
CA VAL A 351 -24.98 9.92 -8.65
C VAL A 351 -23.62 10.57 -8.89
N THR A 352 -23.60 11.90 -8.97
CA THR A 352 -22.42 12.70 -9.36
C THR A 352 -21.22 12.54 -8.42
N SER A 353 -21.43 12.07 -7.19
CA SER A 353 -20.39 11.81 -6.20
C SER A 353 -19.75 10.42 -6.31
N SER A 354 -20.14 9.61 -7.31
CA SER A 354 -19.58 8.28 -7.51
C SER A 354 -18.11 8.36 -7.93
N SER A 355 -17.32 7.47 -7.37
CA SER A 355 -15.95 7.16 -7.78
C SER A 355 -15.64 5.74 -7.38
N VAL A 356 -14.70 5.09 -8.09
CA VAL A 356 -14.22 3.74 -7.74
C VAL A 356 -13.75 3.68 -6.29
N LYS A 357 -13.15 4.76 -5.78
CA LYS A 357 -12.73 4.86 -4.38
C LYS A 357 -13.92 4.86 -3.42
N ASN A 358 -14.95 5.67 -3.68
CA ASN A 358 -16.11 5.75 -2.81
C ASN A 358 -16.88 4.42 -2.81
N ILE A 359 -16.97 3.75 -3.95
CA ILE A 359 -17.53 2.40 -4.07
C ILE A 359 -16.70 1.42 -3.22
N ARG A 360 -15.37 1.44 -3.31
CA ARG A 360 -14.51 0.58 -2.46
C ARG A 360 -14.69 0.86 -0.97
N THR A 361 -14.83 2.12 -0.57
CA THR A 361 -15.06 2.50 0.82
C THR A 361 -16.36 1.90 1.35
N LEU A 362 -17.43 1.97 0.57
CA LEU A 362 -18.74 1.38 0.94
C LEU A 362 -18.67 -0.15 0.97
N LEU A 363 -18.12 -0.80 -0.07
CA LEU A 363 -17.96 -2.25 -0.10
C LEU A 363 -17.09 -2.76 1.06
N TYR A 364 -16.06 -2.04 1.44
CA TYR A 364 -15.23 -2.36 2.60
C TYR A 364 -16.03 -2.28 3.90
N TYR A 365 -16.80 -1.21 4.10
CA TYR A 365 -17.69 -1.06 5.25
C TYR A 365 -18.71 -2.19 5.32
N LEU A 366 -19.40 -2.49 4.20
CA LEU A 366 -20.41 -3.55 4.12
C LEU A 366 -19.80 -4.94 4.41
N THR A 367 -18.55 -5.17 3.99
CA THR A 367 -17.82 -6.42 4.27
C THR A 367 -17.44 -6.54 5.74
N ILE A 368 -16.94 -5.46 6.38
CA ILE A 368 -16.62 -5.46 7.82
C ILE A 368 -17.87 -5.75 8.67
N LYS A 369 -19.02 -5.22 8.24
CA LYS A 369 -20.29 -5.44 8.95
C LYS A 369 -20.93 -6.80 8.65
N GLY A 370 -20.31 -7.58 7.78
CA GLY A 370 -20.83 -8.87 7.38
C GLY A 370 -22.14 -8.77 6.59
N TYR A 371 -22.43 -7.67 5.94
CA TYR A 371 -23.62 -7.49 5.09
C TYR A 371 -23.41 -8.08 3.69
N ILE A 372 -22.16 -8.08 3.24
CA ILE A 372 -21.71 -8.74 2.02
C ILE A 372 -20.43 -9.54 2.30
N SER A 373 -20.19 -10.59 1.54
CA SER A 373 -18.88 -11.22 1.42
C SER A 373 -18.23 -10.77 0.12
N LYS A 374 -16.92 -10.47 0.18
CA LYS A 374 -16.12 -10.07 -0.97
C LYS A 374 -15.10 -11.16 -1.26
N GLY A 375 -15.25 -11.85 -2.39
CA GLY A 375 -14.26 -12.81 -2.91
C GLY A 375 -13.27 -12.12 -3.86
N SER A 376 -12.06 -12.68 -3.98
CA SER A 376 -11.14 -12.35 -5.07
C SER A 376 -11.26 -13.46 -6.11
N ARG A 377 -11.42 -13.12 -7.37
CA ARG A 377 -11.33 -14.08 -8.47
C ARG A 377 -9.89 -14.56 -8.61
N ASP A 378 -9.67 -15.85 -8.77
CA ASP A 378 -8.43 -16.36 -9.34
C ASP A 378 -8.37 -15.88 -10.79
N VAL A 379 -7.42 -15.00 -11.09
CA VAL A 379 -7.19 -14.50 -12.43
C VAL A 379 -6.63 -15.65 -13.24
N ASP A 380 -7.39 -16.08 -14.27
CA ASP A 380 -6.92 -17.01 -15.29
C ASP A 380 -5.70 -16.36 -15.99
N PRO A 381 -4.54 -17.02 -16.04
CA PRO A 381 -3.32 -16.38 -16.56
C PRO A 381 -3.36 -16.06 -18.07
N ASP A 382 -4.35 -16.58 -18.81
CA ASP A 382 -4.44 -16.46 -20.27
C ASP A 382 -5.44 -15.38 -20.76
N ASN A 383 -6.16 -14.69 -19.89
CA ASN A 383 -7.09 -13.65 -20.31
C ASN A 383 -6.81 -12.31 -19.63
N ASP A 384 -6.28 -11.41 -20.43
CA ASP A 384 -6.20 -9.95 -20.34
C ASP A 384 -5.82 -9.36 -18.96
N ALA A 385 -4.55 -8.98 -18.86
CA ALA A 385 -3.91 -8.36 -17.70
C ALA A 385 -4.40 -6.90 -17.45
N SER A 386 -5.72 -6.69 -17.32
CA SER A 386 -6.29 -5.43 -16.91
C SER A 386 -6.54 -5.43 -15.39
N GLU A 387 -5.67 -4.78 -14.67
CA GLU A 387 -5.76 -4.31 -13.27
C GLU A 387 -6.50 -5.24 -12.27
N PRO A 388 -5.78 -6.03 -11.45
CA PRO A 388 -6.36 -7.02 -10.51
C PRO A 388 -7.25 -6.45 -9.40
N ASN A 389 -7.44 -5.13 -9.32
CA ASN A 389 -8.26 -4.44 -8.31
C ASN A 389 -9.56 -3.82 -8.84
N GLN A 390 -9.90 -4.03 -10.10
CA GLN A 390 -11.12 -3.44 -10.69
C GLN A 390 -12.36 -4.34 -10.58
N HIS A 391 -12.21 -5.61 -10.28
CA HIS A 391 -13.30 -6.56 -10.13
C HIS A 391 -13.48 -7.00 -8.67
N ALA A 392 -14.72 -7.22 -8.25
CA ALA A 392 -15.08 -7.75 -6.95
C ALA A 392 -16.24 -8.74 -7.09
N LEU A 393 -16.01 -9.98 -6.66
CA LEU A 393 -17.09 -10.93 -6.44
C LEU A 393 -17.84 -10.51 -5.16
N ILE A 394 -19.06 -10.00 -5.32
CA ILE A 394 -19.88 -9.50 -4.22
C ILE A 394 -21.06 -10.44 -4.03
N THR A 395 -21.17 -11.01 -2.84
CA THR A 395 -22.29 -11.89 -2.46
C THR A 395 -22.96 -11.33 -1.22
N PRO A 396 -24.26 -11.02 -1.25
CA PRO A 396 -24.98 -10.59 -0.05
C PRO A 396 -25.06 -11.75 0.95
N THR A 397 -24.95 -11.44 2.23
CA THR A 397 -25.07 -12.44 3.33
C THR A 397 -26.50 -12.59 3.82
N MET A 398 -27.40 -11.75 3.35
CA MET A 398 -28.84 -11.75 3.64
C MET A 398 -29.63 -11.22 2.45
N ASP A 399 -30.97 -11.38 2.49
CA ASP A 399 -31.85 -10.89 1.42
C ASP A 399 -31.68 -9.38 1.20
N VAL A 400 -31.68 -8.94 -0.05
CA VAL A 400 -31.49 -7.52 -0.44
C VAL A 400 -32.52 -6.58 0.24
N PRO A 401 -33.81 -6.93 0.35
CA PRO A 401 -34.77 -6.09 1.09
C PRO A 401 -34.41 -5.86 2.55
N LYS A 402 -33.84 -6.88 3.23
CA LYS A 402 -33.36 -6.73 4.62
C LYS A 402 -32.11 -5.87 4.72
N LEU A 403 -31.24 -5.91 3.71
CA LEU A 403 -30.08 -5.01 3.60
C LEU A 403 -30.52 -3.56 3.44
N LEU A 404 -31.53 -3.30 2.60
CA LEU A 404 -32.09 -1.97 2.39
C LEU A 404 -32.81 -1.44 3.67
N ASP A 405 -33.50 -2.29 4.41
CA ASP A 405 -34.10 -1.88 5.69
C ASP A 405 -33.00 -1.48 6.71
N LYS A 406 -31.95 -2.27 6.83
CA LYS A 406 -30.79 -1.92 7.68
C LYS A 406 -30.10 -0.63 7.21
N PHE A 407 -29.94 -0.43 5.92
CA PHE A 407 -29.39 0.78 5.33
C PHE A 407 -30.23 2.00 5.73
N HIS A 408 -31.57 1.98 5.51
CA HIS A 408 -32.42 3.11 5.83
C HIS A 408 -32.38 3.45 7.32
N ARG A 409 -32.46 2.44 8.20
CA ARG A 409 -32.37 2.66 9.66
C ARG A 409 -31.05 3.30 10.07
N ARG A 410 -29.94 2.84 9.48
CA ARG A 410 -28.62 3.42 9.76
C ARG A 410 -28.49 4.85 9.25
N ILE A 411 -29.00 5.14 8.06
CA ILE A 411 -28.97 6.50 7.48
C ILE A 411 -29.81 7.48 8.31
N ASP A 412 -30.95 7.05 8.82
CA ASP A 412 -31.78 7.87 9.74
C ASP A 412 -30.99 8.24 11.01
N ILE A 413 -30.31 7.26 11.62
CA ILE A 413 -29.44 7.52 12.79
C ILE A 413 -28.29 8.46 12.41
N CYS A 414 -27.66 8.27 11.23
CA CYS A 414 -26.58 9.12 10.76
C CYS A 414 -27.03 10.58 10.58
N HIS A 415 -28.21 10.82 10.01
CA HIS A 415 -28.79 12.18 9.90
C HIS A 415 -28.96 12.84 11.25
N PHE A 416 -29.59 12.12 12.19
CA PHE A 416 -29.73 12.61 13.57
C PHE A 416 -28.38 12.96 14.18
N LEU A 417 -27.38 12.07 14.07
CA LEU A 417 -26.06 12.28 14.66
C LEU A 417 -25.36 13.51 14.08
N VAL A 418 -25.39 13.67 12.75
CA VAL A 418 -24.77 14.82 12.09
C VAL A 418 -25.46 16.13 12.46
N GLU A 419 -26.79 16.16 12.56
CA GLU A 419 -27.55 17.34 13.02
C GLU A 419 -27.25 17.62 14.51
N TYR A 420 -27.33 16.61 15.36
CA TYR A 420 -27.08 16.74 16.79
C TYR A 420 -25.68 17.32 17.06
N PHE A 421 -24.66 16.78 16.40
CA PHE A 421 -23.29 17.29 16.58
C PHE A 421 -23.10 18.68 15.95
N TYR A 422 -23.76 18.96 14.84
CA TYR A 422 -23.72 20.29 14.22
C TYR A 422 -24.30 21.38 15.13
N ASP A 423 -25.44 21.09 15.76
CA ASP A 423 -26.11 22.01 16.70
C ASP A 423 -25.35 22.14 18.04
N THR A 424 -24.73 21.04 18.50
CA THR A 424 -23.97 21.02 19.76
C THR A 424 -22.58 21.64 19.61
N ALA A 425 -22.03 21.67 18.40
CA ALA A 425 -20.72 22.26 18.13
C ALA A 425 -20.75 23.77 18.45
N GLN A 426 -20.21 24.14 19.60
CA GLN A 426 -19.96 25.54 19.93
C GLN A 426 -19.04 26.15 18.89
N THR A 427 -19.34 27.38 18.48
CA THR A 427 -18.53 28.19 17.55
C THR A 427 -17.18 28.49 18.20
N VAL A 428 -16.27 27.55 18.19
CA VAL A 428 -14.85 27.82 18.44
C VAL A 428 -14.28 28.20 17.08
N ILE A 429 -14.27 29.49 16.82
CA ILE A 429 -13.60 30.11 15.71
C ILE A 429 -12.11 30.02 16.00
N ASP A 430 -11.49 28.92 15.65
CA ASP A 430 -10.07 28.90 15.38
C ASP A 430 -9.94 29.04 13.86
N ALA A 431 -9.45 30.19 13.41
CA ALA A 431 -9.42 30.62 12.01
C ALA A 431 -8.54 29.73 11.09
N GLN A 432 -8.15 28.53 11.53
CA GLN A 432 -7.29 27.58 10.82
C GLN A 432 -7.83 26.15 10.71
N SER A 433 -9.01 25.85 11.24
CA SER A 433 -9.55 24.46 11.18
C SER A 433 -11.04 24.48 10.83
N ASP A 434 -11.40 23.87 9.69
CA ASP A 434 -12.79 23.62 9.26
C ASP A 434 -13.50 22.55 10.12
N MET A 435 -12.89 22.04 11.20
CA MET A 435 -13.42 20.99 12.05
C MET A 435 -13.76 21.50 13.44
N ALA A 436 -15.02 21.33 13.87
CA ALA A 436 -15.49 21.67 15.20
C ALA A 436 -15.57 20.41 16.09
N PRO A 437 -14.89 20.38 17.26
CA PRO A 437 -14.96 19.26 18.20
C PRO A 437 -16.25 19.32 19.03
N VAL A 438 -16.89 18.13 19.21
CA VAL A 438 -18.00 17.91 20.13
C VAL A 438 -17.68 16.73 21.02
N GLN A 439 -17.60 16.97 22.33
CA GLN A 439 -17.49 15.90 23.31
C GLN A 439 -18.87 15.30 23.60
N PHE A 440 -19.00 13.99 23.61
CA PHE A 440 -20.27 13.33 23.82
C PHE A 440 -20.12 11.96 24.50
N SER A 441 -21.20 11.50 25.09
CA SER A 441 -21.36 10.12 25.56
C SER A 441 -22.26 9.36 24.59
N LEU A 442 -21.84 8.15 24.18
CA LEU A 442 -22.63 7.28 23.31
C LEU A 442 -24.03 6.98 23.87
N VAL A 443 -24.11 6.72 25.18
CA VAL A 443 -25.39 6.44 25.88
C VAL A 443 -26.30 7.66 25.87
N GLU A 444 -25.75 8.85 26.06
CA GLU A 444 -26.50 10.10 26.01
C GLU A 444 -27.10 10.36 24.62
N VAL A 445 -26.28 10.22 23.60
CA VAL A 445 -26.72 10.39 22.21
C VAL A 445 -27.78 9.36 21.83
N TRP A 446 -27.59 8.09 22.24
CA TRP A 446 -28.60 7.04 22.04
C TRP A 446 -29.94 7.35 22.72
N ARG A 447 -29.92 7.88 23.96
CA ARG A 447 -31.13 8.32 24.68
C ARG A 447 -31.82 9.47 23.93
N LYS A 448 -31.07 10.48 23.53
CA LYS A 448 -31.61 11.61 22.77
C LYS A 448 -32.21 11.19 21.43
N TYR A 449 -31.59 10.24 20.75
CA TYR A 449 -32.18 9.69 19.50
C TYR A 449 -33.55 9.00 19.80
N LYS A 450 -33.65 8.23 20.88
CA LYS A 450 -34.92 7.59 21.28
C LYS A 450 -36.01 8.59 21.70
N GLU A 451 -35.61 9.71 22.27
CA GLU A 451 -36.53 10.77 22.72
C GLU A 451 -36.97 11.68 21.56
N THR A 452 -36.35 11.58 20.40
CA THR A 452 -36.69 12.40 19.24
C THR A 452 -38.04 12.00 18.68
N PRO A 453 -39.02 12.93 18.57
CA PRO A 453 -40.36 12.61 18.07
C PRO A 453 -40.29 12.17 16.60
N ARG A 454 -40.94 11.06 16.29
CA ARG A 454 -41.11 10.58 14.91
C ARG A 454 -42.43 11.02 14.32
N LEU A 455 -42.47 11.24 13.02
CA LEU A 455 -43.68 11.63 12.28
C LEU A 455 -44.78 10.56 12.36
N ASP A 456 -44.41 9.29 12.59
CA ASP A 456 -45.33 8.15 12.72
C ASP A 456 -45.79 7.87 14.19
N GLY A 457 -45.34 8.67 15.15
CA GLY A 457 -45.70 8.53 16.59
C GLY A 457 -45.08 7.32 17.28
N GLY A 458 -44.16 6.58 16.61
CA GLY A 458 -43.46 5.40 17.14
C GLY A 458 -42.21 5.76 17.93
N ILE A 459 -41.84 4.91 18.92
CA ILE A 459 -40.53 4.95 19.57
C ILE A 459 -39.57 4.15 18.71
N ALA A 460 -38.38 4.71 18.39
CA ALA A 460 -37.35 4.00 17.65
C ALA A 460 -36.85 2.79 18.45
N GLU A 461 -37.13 1.59 18.00
CA GLU A 461 -36.44 0.38 18.46
C GLU A 461 -35.00 0.41 17.94
N THR A 462 -34.11 1.02 18.70
CA THR A 462 -32.70 1.19 18.33
C THR A 462 -31.82 0.75 19.48
N SER A 463 -30.86 -0.09 19.19
CA SER A 463 -29.85 -0.54 20.16
C SER A 463 -28.67 0.43 20.20
N LEU A 464 -27.88 0.34 21.26
CA LEU A 464 -26.62 1.08 21.35
C LEU A 464 -25.66 0.72 20.19
N VAL A 465 -25.68 -0.55 19.76
CA VAL A 465 -24.90 -1.07 18.64
C VAL A 465 -25.27 -0.40 17.32
N ASP A 466 -26.55 -0.04 17.11
CA ASP A 466 -26.98 0.65 15.89
C ASP A 466 -26.41 2.08 15.82
N VAL A 467 -26.29 2.74 16.98
CA VAL A 467 -25.67 4.09 17.06
C VAL A 467 -24.16 4.00 16.87
N GLU A 468 -23.51 2.99 17.47
CA GLU A 468 -22.07 2.71 17.20
C GLU A 468 -21.82 2.46 15.73
N ASP A 469 -22.72 1.73 15.06
CA ASP A 469 -22.63 1.41 13.65
C ASP A 469 -22.75 2.65 12.76
N ALA A 470 -23.70 3.52 13.10
CA ALA A 470 -23.88 4.79 12.41
C ALA A 470 -22.67 5.73 12.58
N LEU A 471 -22.10 5.81 13.78
CA LEU A 471 -20.88 6.59 14.04
C LEU A 471 -19.68 6.03 13.25
N LEU A 472 -19.51 4.70 13.23
CA LEU A 472 -18.48 4.05 12.45
C LEU A 472 -18.64 4.34 10.94
N TYR A 473 -19.88 4.28 10.44
CA TYR A 473 -20.18 4.61 9.05
C TYR A 473 -19.79 6.05 8.72
N LEU A 474 -20.23 7.03 9.52
CA LEU A 474 -19.92 8.45 9.35
C LEU A 474 -18.40 8.72 9.35
N SER A 475 -17.67 8.03 10.22
CA SER A 475 -16.20 8.10 10.23
C SER A 475 -15.57 7.50 8.97
N LYS A 476 -16.08 6.35 8.49
CA LYS A 476 -15.53 5.67 7.28
C LYS A 476 -15.75 6.45 6.00
N ILE A 477 -16.90 7.10 5.86
CA ILE A 477 -17.18 7.93 4.69
C ILE A 477 -16.53 9.33 4.77
N GLY A 478 -15.85 9.65 5.89
CA GLY A 478 -15.20 10.94 6.10
C GLY A 478 -16.16 12.09 6.38
N SER A 479 -17.42 11.81 6.79
CA SER A 479 -18.41 12.82 7.19
C SER A 479 -18.01 13.48 8.53
N MET A 480 -17.37 12.71 9.41
CA MET A 480 -16.81 13.21 10.66
C MET A 480 -15.56 12.41 11.04
N LYS A 481 -14.71 12.99 11.89
CA LYS A 481 -13.63 12.28 12.56
C LYS A 481 -14.08 11.95 13.99
N LEU A 482 -13.77 10.77 14.47
CA LEU A 482 -14.04 10.34 15.84
C LEU A 482 -12.73 10.11 16.58
N GLU A 483 -12.61 10.63 17.80
CA GLU A 483 -11.52 10.36 18.72
C GLU A 483 -12.08 9.85 20.04
N GLY A 484 -11.47 8.82 20.62
CA GLY A 484 -11.91 8.18 21.85
C GLY A 484 -13.04 7.14 21.67
N GLY A 485 -13.35 6.38 22.68
CA GLY A 485 -14.58 5.60 22.86
C GLY A 485 -14.82 4.30 22.05
N PHE A 486 -14.26 4.13 20.87
CA PHE A 486 -14.40 2.88 20.09
C PHE A 486 -13.35 1.81 20.47
N LEU A 487 -13.14 1.61 21.74
CA LEU A 487 -12.05 0.81 22.29
C LEU A 487 -12.17 -0.69 22.06
N VAL A 488 -13.30 -1.19 21.63
CA VAL A 488 -13.54 -2.63 21.46
C VAL A 488 -13.39 -3.12 20.02
N LEU A 489 -13.45 -2.21 19.05
CA LEU A 489 -13.41 -2.54 17.60
C LEU A 489 -12.09 -2.22 16.90
N TYR A 490 -11.15 -1.54 17.57
CA TYR A 490 -9.88 -1.15 16.99
C TYR A 490 -8.69 -1.73 17.74
N ASN A 491 -7.76 -2.36 17.04
CA ASN A 491 -6.37 -2.49 17.44
C ASN A 491 -5.71 -1.09 17.36
N GLY A 492 -6.26 -0.13 18.11
CA GLY A 492 -5.71 1.22 18.19
C GLY A 492 -4.34 1.18 18.85
N MET A 493 -3.39 1.95 18.32
CA MET A 493 -2.15 2.25 19.00
C MET A 493 -2.35 3.54 19.78
N GLU A 494 -2.11 3.51 21.08
CA GLU A 494 -1.89 4.74 21.82
C GLU A 494 -0.49 5.26 21.51
N VAL A 495 -0.41 6.49 21.02
CA VAL A 495 0.86 7.15 20.70
C VAL A 495 0.90 8.47 21.43
N LYS A 496 1.82 8.59 22.40
CA LYS A 496 2.09 9.84 23.12
C LYS A 496 3.28 10.55 22.49
N ARG A 497 3.10 11.80 22.14
CA ARG A 497 4.15 12.65 21.61
C ARG A 497 5.03 13.18 22.72
N LEU A 498 6.35 12.98 22.62
CA LEU A 498 7.33 13.46 23.60
C LEU A 498 7.94 14.80 23.19
N ILE A 499 8.19 15.00 21.89
CA ILE A 499 8.73 16.24 21.35
C ILE A 499 7.55 17.11 20.89
N LEU A 500 7.28 18.20 21.63
CA LEU A 500 6.14 19.09 21.36
C LEU A 500 6.46 20.19 20.33
N ASP A 501 7.73 20.46 20.05
CA ASP A 501 8.12 21.43 19.01
C ASP A 501 7.78 20.90 17.62
N ASN A 502 6.87 21.58 16.93
CA ASN A 502 6.40 21.22 15.59
C ASN A 502 7.47 21.42 14.50
N LYS A 503 8.53 22.19 14.76
CA LYS A 503 9.60 22.44 13.78
C LYS A 503 10.60 21.28 13.69
N ILE A 504 10.63 20.40 14.67
CA ILE A 504 11.58 19.29 14.70
C ILE A 504 11.16 18.24 13.66
N ARG A 505 12.11 17.87 12.79
CA ARG A 505 12.01 16.81 11.79
C ARG A 505 12.82 15.60 12.23
N TYR A 506 12.42 14.39 11.81
CA TYR A 506 13.19 13.17 11.98
C TYR A 506 14.47 13.28 11.14
N LYS A 507 15.63 12.94 11.72
CA LYS A 507 16.94 13.20 11.10
C LYS A 507 17.61 11.93 10.57
N ALA A 508 18.60 12.09 9.69
CA ALA A 508 19.39 10.99 9.15
C ALA A 508 20.16 10.24 10.26
N GLU A 509 20.58 10.92 11.33
CA GLU A 509 21.26 10.30 12.46
C GLU A 509 20.34 9.35 13.22
N ASP A 510 19.05 9.70 13.37
CA ASP A 510 18.02 8.86 14.01
C ASP A 510 17.69 7.62 13.18
N TYR A 511 17.82 7.73 11.85
CA TYR A 511 17.58 6.64 10.91
C TYR A 511 18.70 5.61 10.84
N ARG A 512 19.91 5.91 11.35
CA ARG A 512 21.11 5.08 11.21
C ARG A 512 20.89 3.63 11.64
N SER A 513 20.29 3.41 12.81
CA SER A 513 20.03 2.07 13.34
C SER A 513 19.12 1.23 12.42
N LEU A 514 18.08 1.86 11.88
CA LEU A 514 17.16 1.20 10.95
C LEU A 514 17.82 0.93 9.60
N SER A 515 18.67 1.84 9.12
CA SER A 515 19.46 1.67 7.91
C SER A 515 20.45 0.48 8.04
N GLU A 516 21.14 0.37 9.19
CA GLU A 516 22.04 -0.76 9.47
C GLU A 516 21.29 -2.09 9.51
N TYR A 517 20.09 -2.11 10.11
CA TYR A 517 19.23 -3.30 10.12
C TYR A 517 18.86 -3.74 8.68
N TYR A 518 18.44 -2.81 7.83
CA TYR A 518 18.11 -3.13 6.44
C TYR A 518 19.33 -3.61 5.66
N LYS A 519 20.49 -2.98 5.86
CA LYS A 519 21.74 -3.42 5.26
C LYS A 519 22.11 -4.85 5.66
N GLN A 520 21.95 -5.19 6.93
CA GLN A 520 22.18 -6.56 7.41
C GLN A 520 21.21 -7.56 6.76
N LYS A 521 19.93 -7.21 6.64
CA LYS A 521 18.94 -8.06 5.98
C LYS A 521 19.27 -8.30 4.50
N ILE A 522 19.71 -7.27 3.78
CA ILE A 522 20.16 -7.40 2.37
C ILE A 522 21.35 -8.37 2.31
N GLN A 523 22.32 -8.19 3.18
CA GLN A 523 23.51 -9.05 3.24
C GLN A 523 23.15 -10.50 3.57
N GLN A 524 22.22 -10.74 4.50
CA GLN A 524 21.74 -12.08 4.84
C GLN A 524 21.11 -12.80 3.65
N ILE A 525 20.31 -12.09 2.82
CA ILE A 525 19.73 -12.66 1.59
C ILE A 525 20.82 -13.07 0.60
N HIS A 526 21.83 -12.24 0.39
CA HIS A 526 22.98 -12.61 -0.47
C HIS A 526 23.78 -13.78 0.08
N ILE A 527 23.99 -13.83 1.40
CA ILE A 527 24.74 -14.90 2.07
C ILE A 527 24.02 -16.25 1.91
N VAL A 528 22.71 -16.31 2.11
CA VAL A 528 21.97 -17.56 1.95
C VAL A 528 21.92 -18.00 0.48
N GLY A 529 21.88 -17.06 -0.46
CA GLY A 529 22.01 -17.36 -1.89
C GLY A 529 23.35 -17.96 -2.27
N GLU A 530 24.44 -17.40 -1.75
CA GLU A 530 25.78 -17.96 -1.95
C GLU A 530 25.91 -19.36 -1.36
N TYR A 531 25.38 -19.58 -0.16
CA TYR A 531 25.30 -20.89 0.44
C TYR A 531 24.57 -21.90 -0.46
N ALA A 532 23.41 -21.54 -1.00
CA ALA A 532 22.65 -22.41 -1.89
C ALA A 532 23.42 -22.75 -3.18
N ASN A 533 24.12 -21.78 -3.74
CA ASN A 533 24.98 -21.99 -4.90
C ASN A 533 26.16 -22.93 -4.60
N LEU A 534 26.80 -22.77 -3.44
CA LEU A 534 27.86 -23.64 -2.98
C LEU A 534 27.36 -25.08 -2.74
N MET A 535 26.17 -25.25 -2.15
CA MET A 535 25.55 -26.58 -1.93
C MET A 535 25.34 -27.36 -3.23
N VAL A 536 25.13 -26.68 -4.35
CA VAL A 536 24.98 -27.33 -5.68
C VAL A 536 26.36 -27.65 -6.30
N LYS A 537 27.36 -26.80 -6.08
CA LYS A 537 28.67 -26.89 -6.75
C LYS A 537 29.69 -27.68 -5.96
N ASP A 538 29.77 -27.47 -4.65
CA ASP A 538 30.77 -28.00 -3.75
C ASP A 538 30.22 -28.07 -2.32
N TYR A 539 29.79 -29.27 -1.93
CA TYR A 539 29.15 -29.52 -0.63
C TYR A 539 30.10 -29.26 0.55
N ASP A 540 31.37 -29.62 0.41
CA ASP A 540 32.34 -29.42 1.49
C ASP A 540 32.66 -27.95 1.70
N ALA A 541 32.75 -27.17 0.62
CA ALA A 541 32.86 -25.72 0.67
C ALA A 541 31.61 -25.07 1.30
N ALA A 542 30.40 -25.59 1.03
CA ALA A 542 29.17 -25.10 1.65
C ALA A 542 29.16 -25.37 3.18
N LEU A 543 29.61 -26.53 3.62
CA LEU A 543 29.71 -26.83 5.04
C LEU A 543 30.71 -25.90 5.74
N GLN A 544 31.89 -25.68 5.12
CA GLN A 544 32.89 -24.75 5.64
C GLN A 544 32.37 -23.31 5.70
N PHE A 545 31.58 -22.90 4.69
CA PHE A 545 30.94 -21.60 4.64
C PHE A 545 30.00 -21.37 5.84
N VAL A 546 29.13 -22.34 6.16
CA VAL A 546 28.24 -22.30 7.32
C VAL A 546 29.02 -22.27 8.62
N HIS A 547 30.05 -23.13 8.75
CA HIS A 547 30.92 -23.17 9.93
C HIS A 547 31.59 -21.81 10.17
N ASP A 548 32.14 -21.21 9.11
CA ASP A 548 32.77 -19.91 9.17
C ASP A 548 31.77 -18.77 9.51
N TYR A 549 30.54 -18.85 8.96
CA TYR A 549 29.51 -17.86 9.24
C TYR A 549 29.16 -17.76 10.73
N PHE A 550 29.00 -18.90 11.39
CA PHE A 550 28.71 -18.95 12.83
C PHE A 550 29.94 -18.88 13.73
N GLY A 551 31.14 -19.19 13.21
CA GLY A 551 32.38 -19.32 13.98
C GLY A 551 33.28 -18.10 13.95
N MET A 552 33.13 -17.17 13.02
CA MET A 552 34.01 -16.00 12.90
C MET A 552 33.25 -14.68 12.98
N ASP A 553 33.99 -13.59 13.19
CA ASP A 553 33.47 -12.24 13.16
C ASP A 553 32.86 -11.91 11.78
N PHE A 554 31.68 -11.27 11.74
CA PHE A 554 30.93 -11.00 10.52
C PHE A 554 31.74 -10.21 9.49
N LYS A 555 32.55 -9.21 9.91
CA LYS A 555 33.37 -8.43 8.98
C LYS A 555 34.47 -9.29 8.35
N ARG A 556 35.07 -10.19 9.12
CA ARG A 556 36.06 -11.14 8.59
C ARG A 556 35.43 -12.15 7.65
N PHE A 557 34.21 -12.61 7.93
CA PHE A 557 33.45 -13.49 7.06
C PHE A 557 33.20 -12.83 5.70
N ILE A 558 32.64 -11.59 5.71
CA ILE A 558 32.41 -10.82 4.48
C ILE A 558 33.72 -10.64 3.69
N ALA A 559 34.79 -10.24 4.35
CA ALA A 559 36.10 -10.04 3.69
C ALA A 559 36.70 -11.35 3.11
N LYS A 560 36.33 -12.51 3.66
CA LYS A 560 36.79 -13.83 3.18
C LYS A 560 36.03 -14.25 1.92
N TYR A 561 34.71 -14.15 1.92
CA TYR A 561 33.84 -14.72 0.88
C TYR A 561 33.36 -13.73 -0.19
N PHE A 562 33.30 -12.42 0.12
CA PHE A 562 32.79 -11.38 -0.76
C PHE A 562 33.89 -10.35 -1.07
N LYS A 563 34.75 -10.65 -2.05
CA LYS A 563 35.91 -9.82 -2.46
C LYS A 563 35.65 -9.07 -3.76
N GLY A 564 36.33 -7.94 -3.95
CA GLY A 564 36.27 -7.17 -5.21
C GLY A 564 34.87 -6.60 -5.48
N GLU A 565 34.34 -6.78 -6.68
CA GLU A 565 32.98 -6.34 -7.05
C GLU A 565 31.89 -6.97 -6.18
N ARG A 566 32.05 -8.22 -5.74
CA ARG A 566 31.11 -8.89 -4.86
C ARG A 566 30.92 -8.18 -3.50
N ALA A 567 31.91 -7.43 -3.04
CA ALA A 567 31.77 -6.59 -1.85
C ALA A 567 30.80 -5.41 -2.02
N LYS A 568 30.61 -4.97 -3.26
CA LYS A 568 29.59 -3.97 -3.62
C LYS A 568 28.24 -4.64 -3.84
N GLU A 569 28.20 -5.77 -4.49
CA GLU A 569 26.99 -6.54 -4.81
C GLU A 569 26.20 -6.94 -3.56
N ILE A 570 26.88 -7.39 -2.50
CA ILE A 570 26.25 -7.83 -1.24
C ILE A 570 25.44 -6.71 -0.54
N ASN A 571 25.61 -5.45 -0.94
CA ASN A 571 24.87 -4.32 -0.39
C ASN A 571 23.72 -3.86 -1.29
N ARG A 572 23.50 -4.49 -2.46
CA ARG A 572 22.43 -4.13 -3.40
C ARG A 572 21.16 -4.91 -3.09
N ASN A 573 20.00 -4.28 -3.30
CA ASN A 573 18.68 -4.88 -3.07
C ASN A 573 18.23 -5.82 -4.22
N ILE A 574 19.15 -6.27 -5.05
CA ILE A 574 18.89 -7.19 -6.18
C ILE A 574 20.05 -8.14 -6.35
N THR A 575 19.81 -9.25 -7.06
CA THR A 575 20.85 -10.22 -7.40
C THR A 575 21.86 -9.63 -8.41
N PRO A 576 23.12 -10.12 -8.44
CA PRO A 576 24.10 -9.68 -9.43
C PRO A 576 23.65 -9.93 -10.87
N GLU A 577 23.01 -11.06 -11.14
CA GLU A 577 22.46 -11.44 -12.43
C GLU A 577 21.40 -10.45 -12.87
N LYS A 578 20.46 -10.09 -11.96
CA LYS A 578 19.40 -9.11 -12.22
C LYS A 578 19.99 -7.72 -12.46
N TYR A 579 21.01 -7.34 -11.69
CA TYR A 579 21.71 -6.07 -11.89
C TYR A 579 22.35 -6.00 -13.28
N HIS A 580 23.04 -7.06 -13.70
CA HIS A 580 23.66 -7.12 -15.03
C HIS A 580 22.62 -7.09 -16.17
N GLN A 581 21.51 -7.80 -16.01
CA GLN A 581 20.40 -7.78 -16.96
C GLN A 581 19.80 -6.37 -17.12
N LEU A 582 19.68 -5.62 -16.01
CA LEU A 582 19.07 -4.29 -16.01
C LEU A 582 20.04 -3.21 -16.52
N PHE A 583 21.33 -3.29 -16.22
CA PHE A 583 22.26 -2.17 -16.41
C PHE A 583 23.51 -2.51 -17.25
N GLY A 584 23.75 -3.78 -17.56
CA GLY A 584 24.99 -4.24 -18.22
C GLY A 584 25.15 -3.83 -19.68
N GLU A 585 24.07 -3.43 -20.37
CA GLU A 585 24.07 -3.05 -21.79
C GLU A 585 23.84 -1.55 -22.03
N LEU A 586 23.93 -0.71 -20.99
CA LEU A 586 23.75 0.73 -21.11
C LEU A 586 25.06 1.40 -21.56
N SER A 587 24.95 2.48 -22.32
CA SER A 587 26.11 3.34 -22.59
C SER A 587 26.51 4.14 -21.34
N ASP A 588 27.71 4.67 -21.31
CA ASP A 588 28.21 5.45 -20.19
C ASP A 588 27.31 6.66 -19.88
N GLN A 589 26.84 7.38 -20.92
CA GLN A 589 25.90 8.50 -20.76
C GLN A 589 24.56 8.05 -20.19
N GLN A 590 24.03 6.92 -20.67
CA GLN A 590 22.78 6.35 -20.13
C GLN A 590 22.94 5.91 -18.67
N ALA A 591 24.06 5.24 -18.37
CA ALA A 591 24.36 4.77 -17.03
C ALA A 591 24.55 5.93 -16.02
N GLU A 592 25.16 7.04 -16.45
CA GLU A 592 25.34 8.24 -15.62
C GLU A 592 23.97 8.79 -15.15
N ILE A 593 23.01 8.98 -16.06
CA ILE A 593 21.66 9.47 -15.75
C ILE A 593 20.91 8.51 -14.82
N ILE A 594 21.03 7.20 -15.11
CA ILE A 594 20.29 6.19 -14.33
C ILE A 594 20.85 6.09 -12.91
N ASN A 595 22.16 6.22 -12.74
CA ASN A 595 22.83 6.13 -11.44
C ASN A 595 22.79 7.42 -10.62
N ASP A 596 22.37 8.57 -11.20
CA ASP A 596 22.20 9.79 -10.43
C ASP A 596 21.04 9.65 -9.44
N SER A 597 21.39 9.38 -8.18
CA SER A 597 20.47 9.31 -7.03
C SER A 597 20.44 10.60 -6.20
N ASP A 598 21.36 11.50 -6.42
CA ASP A 598 21.61 12.67 -5.57
C ASP A 598 20.88 13.91 -6.08
N SER A 599 20.73 14.06 -7.39
CA SER A 599 20.05 15.21 -7.98
C SER A 599 18.54 15.14 -7.73
N ARG A 600 18.02 16.23 -7.14
CA ARG A 600 16.56 16.35 -6.91
C ARG A 600 15.79 16.61 -8.20
N TYR A 601 16.34 17.44 -9.07
CA TYR A 601 15.76 17.76 -10.36
C TYR A 601 16.75 17.41 -11.47
N ILE A 602 16.29 16.64 -12.46
CA ILE A 602 17.07 16.18 -13.58
C ILE A 602 16.33 16.55 -14.87
N VAL A 603 17.03 17.19 -15.79
CA VAL A 603 16.56 17.46 -17.15
C VAL A 603 17.51 16.80 -18.14
N VAL A 604 16.96 15.95 -19.01
CA VAL A 604 17.70 15.24 -20.06
C VAL A 604 17.30 15.79 -21.41
N ALA A 605 18.21 16.54 -22.05
CA ALA A 605 18.09 16.97 -23.43
C ALA A 605 18.56 15.82 -24.34
N ALA A 606 17.64 15.14 -24.98
CA ALA A 606 17.90 13.88 -25.66
C ALA A 606 17.64 13.99 -27.15
N GLY A 607 18.64 13.70 -27.97
CA GLY A 607 18.50 13.70 -29.41
C GLY A 607 17.56 12.61 -29.95
N PRO A 608 17.15 12.72 -31.23
CA PRO A 608 16.32 11.72 -31.88
C PRO A 608 17.06 10.37 -31.94
N GLY A 609 16.36 9.28 -31.56
CA GLY A 609 16.96 7.94 -31.61
C GLY A 609 18.05 7.67 -30.59
N SER A 610 18.22 8.51 -29.55
CA SER A 610 19.19 8.36 -28.45
C SER A 610 18.79 7.33 -27.39
N GLY A 611 17.63 6.74 -27.49
CA GLY A 611 17.16 5.76 -26.52
C GLY A 611 16.46 6.39 -25.31
N LYS A 612 15.82 7.57 -25.41
CA LYS A 612 15.02 8.23 -24.36
C LYS A 612 14.17 7.25 -23.57
N THR A 613 13.32 6.49 -24.27
CA THR A 613 12.44 5.48 -23.67
C THR A 613 13.22 4.40 -22.92
N ARG A 614 14.37 3.96 -23.44
CA ARG A 614 15.23 2.98 -22.75
C ARG A 614 15.75 3.54 -21.44
N VAL A 615 16.31 4.75 -21.45
CA VAL A 615 16.81 5.42 -20.24
C VAL A 615 15.71 5.56 -19.20
N LEU A 616 14.50 6.03 -19.59
CA LEU A 616 13.38 6.18 -18.67
C LEU A 616 12.92 4.86 -18.07
N VAL A 617 12.78 3.80 -18.86
CA VAL A 617 12.38 2.48 -18.36
C VAL A 617 13.40 1.91 -17.37
N HIS A 618 14.70 2.04 -17.68
CA HIS A 618 15.76 1.60 -16.77
C HIS A 618 15.88 2.50 -15.54
N LYS A 619 15.63 3.81 -15.66
CA LYS A 619 15.57 4.72 -14.49
C LYS A 619 14.39 4.38 -13.58
N LEU A 620 13.20 4.07 -14.13
CA LEU A 620 12.05 3.59 -13.34
C LEU A 620 12.40 2.28 -12.60
N ALA A 621 13.08 1.35 -13.27
CA ALA A 621 13.53 0.12 -12.63
C ALA A 621 14.57 0.39 -11.51
N SER A 622 15.51 1.31 -11.72
CA SER A 622 16.47 1.75 -10.71
C SER A 622 15.80 2.37 -9.49
N LEU A 623 14.86 3.30 -9.71
CA LEU A 623 14.09 3.93 -8.63
C LEU A 623 13.38 2.91 -7.74
N LEU A 624 12.75 1.90 -8.34
CA LEU A 624 11.97 0.89 -7.63
C LEU A 624 12.83 -0.18 -6.94
N LEU A 625 13.95 -0.57 -7.56
CA LEU A 625 14.75 -1.71 -7.10
C LEU A 625 15.98 -1.31 -6.29
N LEU A 626 16.60 -0.16 -6.61
CA LEU A 626 17.85 0.28 -6.00
C LEU A 626 17.67 1.50 -5.08
N GLU A 627 16.77 2.41 -5.42
CA GLU A 627 16.58 3.69 -4.71
C GLU A 627 15.42 3.64 -3.71
N ASP A 628 14.82 2.48 -3.47
CA ASP A 628 13.73 2.22 -2.48
C ASP A 628 12.47 3.06 -2.69
N VAL A 629 12.23 3.59 -3.88
CA VAL A 629 11.02 4.34 -4.21
C VAL A 629 9.84 3.37 -4.28
N LYS A 630 8.76 3.68 -3.58
CA LYS A 630 7.54 2.85 -3.61
C LYS A 630 6.73 3.13 -4.88
N HIS A 631 6.12 2.08 -5.44
CA HIS A 631 5.35 2.20 -6.69
C HIS A 631 4.20 3.20 -6.57
N GLU A 632 3.52 3.30 -5.43
CA GLU A 632 2.45 4.26 -5.18
C GLU A 632 2.94 5.72 -5.05
N GLN A 633 4.22 5.91 -4.77
CA GLN A 633 4.85 7.23 -4.66
C GLN A 633 5.55 7.68 -5.94
N LEU A 634 5.53 6.84 -6.98
CA LEU A 634 6.11 7.13 -8.27
C LEU A 634 5.00 7.43 -9.28
N LEU A 635 5.07 8.60 -9.91
CA LEU A 635 4.20 9.00 -11.00
C LEU A 635 5.05 9.21 -12.25
N MET A 636 4.66 8.57 -13.35
CA MET A 636 5.18 8.89 -14.68
C MET A 636 4.07 9.47 -15.54
N VAL A 637 4.33 10.65 -16.12
CA VAL A 637 3.44 11.28 -17.09
C VAL A 637 4.06 11.27 -18.48
N THR A 638 3.24 11.00 -19.48
CA THR A 638 3.64 10.98 -20.90
C THR A 638 2.56 11.62 -21.76
N PHE A 639 2.92 12.01 -22.96
CA PHE A 639 2.03 12.75 -23.86
C PHE A 639 0.90 11.90 -24.46
N SER A 640 1.09 10.58 -24.60
CA SER A 640 0.11 9.72 -25.27
C SER A 640 -0.19 8.42 -24.51
N ARG A 641 -1.43 7.92 -24.63
CA ARG A 641 -1.84 6.62 -24.07
C ARG A 641 -1.03 5.46 -24.67
N ALA A 642 -0.65 5.56 -25.95
CA ALA A 642 0.16 4.54 -26.60
C ALA A 642 1.56 4.46 -25.97
N ALA A 643 2.19 5.62 -25.69
CA ALA A 643 3.46 5.68 -24.97
C ALA A 643 3.35 5.09 -23.56
N ALA A 644 2.31 5.45 -22.81
CA ALA A 644 2.10 4.90 -21.47
C ALA A 644 2.00 3.35 -21.48
N THR A 645 1.28 2.79 -22.46
CA THR A 645 1.15 1.33 -22.62
C THR A 645 2.49 0.68 -23.00
N GLU A 646 3.25 1.29 -23.90
CA GLU A 646 4.57 0.79 -24.31
C GLU A 646 5.58 0.84 -23.14
N PHE A 647 5.59 1.93 -22.34
CA PHE A 647 6.42 2.03 -21.14
C PHE A 647 6.08 0.93 -20.15
N LYS A 648 4.79 0.71 -19.88
CA LYS A 648 4.32 -0.33 -18.95
C LYS A 648 4.75 -1.73 -19.42
N LYS A 649 4.61 -2.01 -20.71
CA LYS A 649 5.04 -3.29 -21.31
C LYS A 649 6.55 -3.50 -21.18
N ARG A 650 7.37 -2.49 -21.47
CA ARG A 650 8.83 -2.57 -21.35
C ARG A 650 9.28 -2.68 -19.90
N LEU A 651 8.66 -1.94 -18.98
CA LEU A 651 8.94 -2.04 -17.56
C LEU A 651 8.57 -3.43 -17.01
N MET A 652 7.43 -3.99 -17.46
CA MET A 652 7.03 -5.36 -17.11
C MET A 652 8.05 -6.41 -17.56
N ALA A 653 8.66 -6.23 -18.73
CA ALA A 653 9.73 -7.12 -19.21
C ALA A 653 10.99 -7.06 -18.31
N LEU A 654 11.25 -5.93 -17.65
CA LEU A 654 12.42 -5.75 -16.78
C LEU A 654 12.18 -6.20 -15.34
N ILE A 655 11.04 -5.79 -14.74
CA ILE A 655 10.76 -5.98 -13.30
C ILE A 655 9.54 -6.88 -13.03
N GLY A 656 8.96 -7.49 -14.06
CA GLY A 656 7.82 -8.39 -13.93
C GLY A 656 6.55 -7.68 -13.43
N ASN A 657 5.71 -8.42 -12.70
CA ASN A 657 4.40 -7.95 -12.24
C ASN A 657 4.44 -6.69 -11.35
N ALA A 658 5.58 -6.33 -10.79
CA ALA A 658 5.74 -5.08 -10.03
C ALA A 658 5.44 -3.83 -10.87
N ALA A 659 5.66 -3.89 -12.19
CA ALA A 659 5.35 -2.82 -13.13
C ALA A 659 3.86 -2.46 -13.19
N ASN A 660 2.96 -3.40 -12.87
CA ASN A 660 1.51 -3.15 -12.91
C ASN A 660 1.05 -2.14 -11.86
N PHE A 661 1.78 -1.99 -10.78
CA PHE A 661 1.46 -1.08 -9.69
C PHE A 661 2.02 0.33 -9.89
N VAL A 662 2.88 0.52 -10.90
CA VAL A 662 3.45 1.84 -11.21
C VAL A 662 2.43 2.69 -11.95
N GLU A 663 2.23 3.91 -11.49
CA GLU A 663 1.30 4.86 -12.09
C GLU A 663 1.96 5.54 -13.31
N ILE A 664 1.63 5.03 -14.52
CA ILE A 664 2.08 5.57 -15.80
C ILE A 664 0.85 6.07 -16.56
N LYS A 665 0.69 7.38 -16.72
CA LYS A 665 -0.53 8.02 -17.27
C LYS A 665 -0.19 9.17 -18.20
N THR A 666 -1.20 9.63 -18.97
CA THR A 666 -1.10 10.95 -19.62
C THR A 666 -1.49 12.04 -18.61
N PHE A 667 -1.07 13.29 -18.81
CA PHE A 667 -1.46 14.43 -17.97
C PHE A 667 -2.98 14.48 -17.77
N HIS A 668 -3.73 14.42 -18.84
CA HIS A 668 -5.19 14.42 -18.79
C HIS A 668 -5.76 13.24 -18.00
N SER A 669 -5.24 12.01 -18.23
CA SER A 669 -5.72 10.83 -17.50
C SER A 669 -5.45 10.93 -15.99
N TYR A 670 -4.30 11.48 -15.60
CA TYR A 670 -3.98 11.73 -14.20
C TYR A 670 -4.93 12.77 -13.58
N CYS A 671 -5.17 13.87 -14.28
CA CYS A 671 -6.10 14.92 -13.81
C CYS A 671 -7.54 14.42 -13.69
N PHE A 672 -8.03 13.61 -14.64
CA PHE A 672 -9.36 12.99 -14.54
C PHE A 672 -9.48 12.11 -13.30
N ASP A 673 -8.46 11.34 -12.99
CA ASP A 673 -8.46 10.50 -11.78
C ASP A 673 -8.40 11.33 -10.48
N LEU A 674 -7.66 12.45 -10.49
CA LEU A 674 -7.62 13.37 -9.36
C LEU A 674 -8.99 13.99 -9.08
N LEU A 675 -9.65 14.47 -10.13
CA LEU A 675 -10.93 15.15 -10.04
C LEU A 675 -12.11 14.20 -9.86
N GLY A 676 -11.89 12.88 -9.96
CA GLY A 676 -12.96 11.87 -9.93
C GLY A 676 -13.93 11.98 -11.10
N LYS A 677 -13.58 12.74 -12.17
CA LYS A 677 -14.36 12.87 -13.38
C LYS A 677 -14.02 11.74 -14.33
N ILE A 678 -15.02 10.98 -14.77
CA ILE A 678 -14.85 9.97 -15.80
C ILE A 678 -15.62 10.45 -17.04
N GLY A 679 -14.87 10.64 -18.15
CA GLY A 679 -15.34 10.50 -19.51
C GLY A 679 -16.48 11.37 -20.01
N SER A 680 -16.81 12.54 -19.43
CA SER A 680 -17.61 13.51 -20.18
C SER A 680 -16.68 14.36 -21.05
N LEU A 681 -16.91 14.36 -22.35
CA LEU A 681 -16.17 15.17 -23.32
C LEU A 681 -16.36 16.68 -23.14
N ASP A 682 -17.36 17.09 -22.34
CA ASP A 682 -17.63 18.49 -22.04
C ASP A 682 -16.70 18.97 -20.92
N GLY A 683 -15.74 19.82 -21.25
CA GLY A 683 -14.77 20.41 -20.31
C GLY A 683 -13.38 19.77 -20.29
N VAL A 684 -13.03 18.96 -21.29
CA VAL A 684 -11.69 18.34 -21.44
C VAL A 684 -10.59 19.39 -21.55
N GLU A 685 -10.88 20.55 -22.14
CA GLU A 685 -9.89 21.61 -22.38
C GLU A 685 -9.31 22.23 -21.10
N ASN A 686 -10.06 22.21 -19.99
CA ASN A 686 -9.64 22.84 -18.75
C ASN A 686 -9.27 21.85 -17.61
N VAL A 687 -9.35 20.53 -17.85
CA VAL A 687 -9.17 19.54 -16.77
C VAL A 687 -7.81 19.61 -16.09
N VAL A 688 -6.75 19.92 -16.83
CA VAL A 688 -5.39 20.06 -16.28
C VAL A 688 -5.26 21.33 -15.46
N HIS A 689 -5.83 22.44 -15.94
CA HIS A 689 -5.89 23.71 -15.24
C HIS A 689 -6.67 23.58 -13.92
N ASP A 690 -7.88 22.98 -13.97
CA ASP A 690 -8.72 22.77 -12.79
C ASP A 690 -8.00 21.90 -11.74
N ALA A 691 -7.34 20.83 -12.18
CA ALA A 691 -6.58 19.97 -11.29
C ALA A 691 -5.40 20.71 -10.61
N ALA A 692 -4.67 21.53 -11.36
CA ALA A 692 -3.58 22.34 -10.82
C ALA A 692 -4.10 23.34 -9.78
N GLN A 693 -5.21 24.01 -10.02
CA GLN A 693 -5.83 24.94 -9.07
C GLN A 693 -6.33 24.23 -7.81
N MET A 694 -7.05 23.11 -7.97
CA MET A 694 -7.54 22.35 -6.81
C MET A 694 -6.42 21.80 -5.93
N ILE A 695 -5.29 21.38 -6.53
CA ILE A 695 -4.09 20.99 -5.77
C ILE A 695 -3.53 22.18 -5.01
N ALA A 696 -3.38 23.35 -5.68
CA ALA A 696 -2.85 24.57 -5.06
C ALA A 696 -3.74 25.07 -3.91
N ASN A 697 -5.06 24.91 -4.02
CA ASN A 697 -6.03 25.27 -3.00
C ASN A 697 -6.16 24.22 -1.87
N GLY A 698 -5.49 23.06 -1.98
CA GLY A 698 -5.61 21.98 -0.99
C GLY A 698 -6.94 21.21 -1.04
N GLU A 699 -7.68 21.29 -2.15
CA GLU A 699 -9.00 20.67 -2.34
C GLU A 699 -8.90 19.20 -2.82
N VAL A 700 -7.70 18.74 -3.15
CA VAL A 700 -7.44 17.37 -3.57
C VAL A 700 -6.99 16.52 -2.37
N GLU A 701 -7.48 15.29 -2.31
CA GLU A 701 -7.09 14.34 -1.29
C GLU A 701 -5.57 14.11 -1.29
N GLN A 702 -4.92 14.34 -0.14
CA GLN A 702 -3.47 14.26 0.01
C GLN A 702 -2.89 12.93 -0.48
N GLY A 703 -3.55 11.79 -0.22
CA GLY A 703 -3.08 10.46 -0.64
C GLY A 703 -2.95 10.27 -2.15
N LYS A 704 -3.66 11.08 -2.96
CA LYS A 704 -3.57 11.02 -4.42
C LYS A 704 -2.39 11.82 -4.99
N ILE A 705 -1.96 12.86 -4.28
CA ILE A 705 -0.92 13.78 -4.72
C ILE A 705 0.40 13.61 -3.98
N THR A 706 0.46 12.75 -2.95
CA THR A 706 1.72 12.44 -2.24
C THR A 706 2.59 11.57 -3.13
N LYS A 707 3.57 12.20 -3.79
CA LYS A 707 4.54 11.56 -4.67
C LYS A 707 5.95 11.92 -4.26
N SER A 708 6.85 10.92 -4.26
CA SER A 708 8.27 11.15 -4.02
C SER A 708 9.06 11.36 -5.32
N VAL A 709 8.58 10.81 -6.44
CA VAL A 709 9.21 10.96 -7.74
C VAL A 709 8.18 11.21 -8.83
N LEU A 710 8.43 12.22 -9.65
CA LEU A 710 7.70 12.52 -10.88
C LEU A 710 8.63 12.34 -12.08
N VAL A 711 8.24 11.52 -13.04
CA VAL A 711 8.95 11.31 -14.29
C VAL A 711 8.12 11.85 -15.44
N ILE A 712 8.72 12.66 -16.31
CA ILE A 712 8.05 13.33 -17.42
C ILE A 712 8.73 12.90 -18.72
N ASP A 713 7.95 12.29 -19.60
CA ASP A 713 8.39 11.92 -20.96
C ASP A 713 7.91 12.96 -21.96
N GLU A 714 8.68 13.19 -23.03
CA GLU A 714 8.46 14.20 -24.07
C GLU A 714 8.22 15.60 -23.46
N ALA A 715 9.06 15.99 -22.52
CA ALA A 715 8.88 17.21 -21.72
C ALA A 715 8.90 18.51 -22.55
N GLN A 716 9.42 18.49 -23.78
CA GLN A 716 9.38 19.64 -24.71
C GLN A 716 7.96 19.96 -25.18
N ASP A 717 7.02 19.01 -25.09
CA ASP A 717 5.65 19.17 -25.54
C ASP A 717 4.69 19.71 -24.47
N MET A 718 5.20 20.01 -23.25
CA MET A 718 4.39 20.54 -22.15
C MET A 718 3.82 21.91 -22.49
N ASP A 719 2.54 22.12 -22.15
CA ASP A 719 1.89 23.43 -22.14
C ASP A 719 1.95 24.11 -20.75
N THR A 720 1.50 25.35 -20.69
CA THR A 720 1.51 26.16 -19.46
C THR A 720 0.66 25.54 -18.34
N ASN A 721 -0.46 24.87 -18.64
CA ASN A 721 -1.32 24.23 -17.63
C ASN A 721 -0.68 22.97 -17.09
N GLU A 722 -0.04 22.18 -17.94
CA GLU A 722 0.71 20.97 -17.54
C GLU A 722 1.89 21.35 -16.65
N PHE A 723 2.61 22.42 -16.98
CA PHE A 723 3.69 22.93 -16.15
C PHE A 723 3.18 23.51 -14.81
N ALA A 724 2.00 24.17 -14.80
CA ALA A 724 1.35 24.63 -13.56
C ALA A 724 0.97 23.45 -12.66
N LEU A 725 0.51 22.33 -13.22
CA LEU A 725 0.24 21.10 -12.48
C LEU A 725 1.51 20.56 -11.83
N ILE A 726 2.64 20.52 -12.56
CA ILE A 726 3.93 20.09 -12.04
C ILE A 726 4.36 20.97 -10.87
N ARG A 727 4.26 22.31 -11.00
CA ARG A 727 4.55 23.27 -9.93
C ARG A 727 3.69 23.00 -8.69
N ALA A 728 2.39 22.79 -8.86
CA ALA A 728 1.48 22.49 -7.76
C ALA A 728 1.86 21.16 -7.05
N LEU A 729 2.26 20.14 -7.77
CA LEU A 729 2.74 18.88 -7.19
C LEU A 729 4.05 19.08 -6.42
N ILE A 730 5.02 19.84 -6.96
CA ILE A 730 6.29 20.16 -6.29
C ILE A 730 6.05 20.91 -4.98
N GLN A 731 5.14 21.89 -4.98
CA GLN A 731 4.81 22.68 -3.80
C GLN A 731 4.15 21.88 -2.68
N ASN A 732 3.37 20.84 -3.04
CA ASN A 732 2.68 19.97 -2.08
C ASN A 732 3.53 18.77 -1.61
N ASN A 733 4.74 18.58 -2.16
CA ASN A 733 5.64 17.47 -1.81
C ASN A 733 7.05 18.00 -1.55
N ASP A 734 7.39 18.23 -0.29
CA ASP A 734 8.63 18.91 0.14
C ASP A 734 9.93 18.33 -0.46
N ASP A 735 10.00 17.01 -0.65
CA ASP A 735 11.20 16.28 -1.11
C ASP A 735 11.00 15.56 -2.46
N MET A 736 10.01 15.96 -3.26
CA MET A 736 9.74 15.35 -4.56
C MET A 736 10.90 15.54 -5.53
N ARG A 737 11.31 14.44 -6.17
CA ARG A 737 12.28 14.46 -7.27
C ARG A 737 11.54 14.55 -8.60
N VAL A 738 12.08 15.32 -9.55
CA VAL A 738 11.50 15.43 -10.90
C VAL A 738 12.57 15.07 -11.93
N ILE A 739 12.21 14.17 -12.84
CA ILE A 739 13.06 13.72 -13.93
C ILE A 739 12.31 14.00 -15.23
N ALA A 740 12.75 15.00 -15.98
CA ALA A 740 12.15 15.41 -17.24
C ALA A 740 13.06 15.03 -18.42
N VAL A 741 12.54 14.29 -19.37
CA VAL A 741 13.27 13.87 -20.57
C VAL A 741 12.54 14.38 -21.80
N GLY A 742 13.25 15.04 -22.69
CA GLY A 742 12.66 15.60 -23.90
C GLY A 742 13.70 15.88 -24.99
N ASP A 743 13.21 16.27 -26.15
CA ASP A 743 14.02 16.68 -27.30
C ASP A 743 13.60 18.09 -27.73
N ASP A 744 14.29 19.09 -27.22
CA ASP A 744 14.03 20.51 -27.50
C ASP A 744 14.02 20.85 -29.00
N ASP A 745 14.77 20.13 -29.83
CA ASP A 745 14.76 20.28 -31.28
C ASP A 745 13.47 19.71 -31.94
N GLN A 746 12.64 18.93 -31.21
CA GLN A 746 11.42 18.31 -31.75
C GLN A 746 10.14 18.95 -31.21
N ASN A 747 10.16 20.17 -30.67
CA ASN A 747 8.93 20.89 -30.31
C ASN A 747 8.15 21.31 -31.59
N ILE A 748 7.31 20.39 -32.08
CA ILE A 748 6.45 20.60 -33.25
C ILE A 748 4.99 20.93 -32.92
N TYR A 749 4.64 21.04 -31.64
CA TYR A 749 3.30 21.32 -31.14
C TYR A 749 3.13 22.74 -30.55
N GLU A 750 4.04 23.66 -30.85
CA GLU A 750 3.95 25.07 -30.41
C GLU A 750 2.58 25.69 -30.76
N PHE A 751 1.97 25.30 -31.88
CA PHE A 751 0.60 25.73 -32.25
C PHE A 751 -0.50 25.26 -31.29
N ARG A 752 -0.22 24.32 -30.38
CA ARG A 752 -1.10 23.88 -29.29
C ARG A 752 -0.75 24.54 -27.96
N GLY A 753 0.21 25.45 -27.93
CA GLY A 753 0.68 26.11 -26.70
C GLY A 753 1.80 25.37 -25.96
N SER A 754 2.40 24.33 -26.55
CA SER A 754 3.59 23.70 -25.97
C SER A 754 4.80 24.62 -26.09
N ASP A 755 5.64 24.63 -25.06
CA ASP A 755 6.84 25.43 -25.03
C ASP A 755 8.02 24.66 -24.39
N SER A 756 9.10 24.47 -25.16
CA SER A 756 10.33 23.85 -24.65
C SER A 756 11.00 24.69 -23.56
N ALA A 757 10.65 25.97 -23.43
CA ALA A 757 11.07 26.84 -22.31
C ALA A 757 10.67 26.28 -20.94
N HIS A 758 9.64 25.43 -20.84
CA HIS A 758 9.29 24.78 -19.58
C HIS A 758 10.37 23.80 -19.08
N MET A 759 11.09 23.12 -19.99
CA MET A 759 12.26 22.34 -19.60
C MET A 759 13.39 23.22 -19.08
N GLN A 760 13.63 24.38 -19.73
CA GLN A 760 14.61 25.35 -19.28
C GLN A 760 14.22 25.94 -17.92
N SER A 761 12.92 26.19 -17.66
CA SER A 761 12.44 26.67 -16.36
C SER A 761 12.76 25.71 -15.22
N LEU A 762 12.77 24.40 -15.44
CA LEU A 762 13.21 23.44 -14.43
C LEU A 762 14.69 23.62 -14.05
N ILE A 763 15.54 24.04 -14.98
CA ILE A 763 16.94 24.34 -14.73
C ILE A 763 17.08 25.68 -14.01
N ASP A 764 16.45 26.72 -14.54
CA ASP A 764 16.62 28.10 -14.06
C ASP A 764 15.96 28.35 -12.69
N GLU A 765 14.75 27.80 -12.47
CA GLU A 765 13.98 28.03 -11.25
C GLU A 765 14.29 27.00 -10.14
N TYR A 766 14.54 25.76 -10.52
CA TYR A 766 14.70 24.65 -9.54
C TYR A 766 16.14 24.12 -9.46
N GLY A 767 17.05 24.60 -10.32
CA GLY A 767 18.44 24.18 -10.32
C GLY A 767 18.63 22.73 -10.79
N ALA A 768 17.86 22.28 -11.80
CA ALA A 768 17.94 20.93 -12.30
C ALA A 768 19.31 20.63 -12.91
N THR A 769 19.85 19.45 -12.63
CA THR A 769 21.04 18.91 -13.28
C THR A 769 20.69 18.56 -14.73
N GLN A 770 21.43 19.16 -15.66
CA GLN A 770 21.23 18.90 -17.10
C GLN A 770 22.14 17.80 -17.58
N TYR A 771 21.56 16.85 -18.33
CA TYR A 771 22.24 15.81 -19.08
C TYR A 771 21.92 15.90 -20.57
N GLU A 772 22.83 15.43 -21.41
CA GLU A 772 22.62 15.31 -22.85
C GLU A 772 22.76 13.86 -23.30
N LEU A 773 21.82 13.39 -24.15
CA LEU A 773 21.92 12.12 -24.85
C LEU A 773 22.17 12.40 -26.36
N VAL A 774 23.41 12.31 -26.77
CA VAL A 774 23.83 12.65 -28.13
C VAL A 774 24.03 11.43 -29.01
N GLU A 775 24.12 10.22 -28.49
CA GLU A 775 24.31 8.99 -29.26
C GLU A 775 23.02 8.58 -29.98
N ASN A 776 23.06 8.42 -31.31
CA ASN A 776 21.91 7.99 -32.11
C ASN A 776 22.06 6.54 -32.56
N TYR A 777 21.21 5.68 -32.02
CA TYR A 777 21.17 4.24 -32.32
C TYR A 777 20.23 3.87 -33.49
N ARG A 778 19.40 4.82 -33.94
CA ARG A 778 18.32 4.60 -34.91
C ARG A 778 18.79 4.79 -36.34
N SER A 779 19.55 5.87 -36.60
CA SER A 779 19.84 6.36 -37.93
C SER A 779 21.31 6.18 -38.31
N LYS A 780 21.58 6.03 -39.61
CA LYS A 780 22.92 5.89 -40.15
C LYS A 780 23.65 7.24 -40.21
N ALA A 781 24.98 7.18 -40.31
CA ALA A 781 25.88 8.34 -40.14
C ALA A 781 25.54 9.55 -41.02
N ASN A 782 25.30 9.36 -42.29
CA ASN A 782 24.99 10.47 -43.24
C ASN A 782 23.61 11.09 -42.97
N ILE A 783 22.65 10.32 -42.43
CA ILE A 783 21.32 10.83 -42.06
C ILE A 783 21.45 11.70 -40.81
N VAL A 784 22.22 11.27 -39.82
CA VAL A 784 22.50 12.04 -38.60
C VAL A 784 23.25 13.33 -38.94
N ALA A 785 24.27 13.26 -39.85
CA ALA A 785 25.01 14.44 -40.31
C ALA A 785 24.08 15.47 -40.99
N LEU A 786 23.10 15.00 -41.79
CA LEU A 786 22.11 15.88 -42.41
C LEU A 786 21.19 16.51 -41.37
N ALA A 787 20.71 15.73 -40.42
CA ALA A 787 19.87 16.21 -39.33
C ALA A 787 20.57 17.27 -38.45
N ASN A 788 21.87 17.07 -38.14
CA ASN A 788 22.66 18.05 -37.40
C ASN A 788 22.78 19.39 -38.16
N ARG A 789 23.02 19.37 -39.46
CA ARG A 789 23.04 20.61 -40.26
C ARG A 789 21.71 21.32 -40.26
N PHE A 790 20.63 20.58 -40.28
CA PHE A 790 19.30 21.17 -40.21
C PHE A 790 19.06 21.79 -38.82
N ALA A 791 19.45 21.10 -37.75
CA ALA A 791 19.32 21.55 -36.36
C ALA A 791 20.13 22.83 -36.05
N GLU A 792 21.23 23.11 -36.79
CA GLU A 792 22.00 24.38 -36.67
C GLU A 792 21.12 25.64 -36.91
N SER A 793 20.01 25.50 -37.62
CA SER A 793 19.06 26.60 -37.87
C SER A 793 18.11 26.88 -36.74
N ILE A 794 18.04 26.00 -35.73
CA ILE A 794 17.16 26.13 -34.57
C ILE A 794 17.82 27.08 -33.53
N SER A 795 17.13 28.15 -33.19
CA SER A 795 17.55 29.09 -32.12
C SER A 795 17.19 28.51 -30.74
N HIS A 796 18.02 28.80 -29.73
CA HIS A 796 17.74 28.42 -28.33
C HIS A 796 17.70 26.93 -28.06
N ARG A 797 18.74 26.20 -28.47
CA ARG A 797 18.88 24.77 -28.21
C ARG A 797 19.45 24.50 -26.80
N MET A 798 18.91 23.50 -26.13
CA MET A 798 19.47 23.02 -24.86
C MET A 798 20.70 22.12 -25.08
N LYS A 799 20.71 21.34 -26.16
CA LYS A 799 21.87 20.49 -26.55
C LYS A 799 23.02 21.34 -27.06
N GLN A 800 24.19 21.22 -26.43
CA GLN A 800 25.42 21.91 -26.83
C GLN A 800 26.27 21.08 -27.80
N HIS A 801 26.13 19.75 -27.78
CA HIS A 801 26.87 18.83 -28.61
C HIS A 801 26.05 18.33 -29.80
N PRO A 802 26.69 18.10 -30.98
CA PRO A 802 25.99 17.49 -32.09
C PRO A 802 25.65 16.03 -31.81
N ILE A 803 24.58 15.54 -32.45
CA ILE A 803 24.18 14.13 -32.35
C ILE A 803 25.20 13.26 -33.07
N GLU A 804 25.63 12.16 -32.47
CA GLU A 804 26.62 11.21 -33.00
C GLU A 804 25.94 9.89 -33.38
N ALA A 805 26.18 9.44 -34.64
CA ALA A 805 25.65 8.17 -35.11
C ALA A 805 26.49 7.00 -34.56
N VAL A 806 25.82 6.04 -33.85
CA VAL A 806 26.46 4.77 -33.47
C VAL A 806 26.67 3.86 -34.69
N GLN A 807 25.79 3.95 -35.70
CA GLN A 807 25.90 3.20 -36.94
C GLN A 807 26.77 3.95 -37.96
N ASN A 808 27.97 3.44 -38.22
CA ASN A 808 28.91 4.07 -39.11
C ASN A 808 28.57 3.94 -40.61
N GLU A 809 27.61 3.12 -40.99
CA GLU A 809 27.16 2.92 -42.37
C GLU A 809 26.37 4.13 -42.88
N ASN A 810 26.39 4.30 -44.22
CA ASN A 810 25.58 5.31 -44.88
C ASN A 810 24.19 4.78 -45.27
N GLY A 811 23.16 5.57 -44.94
CA GLY A 811 21.80 5.36 -45.44
C GLY A 811 21.56 6.05 -46.79
N THR A 812 20.39 5.85 -47.35
CA THR A 812 19.98 6.50 -48.59
C THR A 812 19.31 7.85 -48.28
N VAL A 813 19.88 8.93 -48.85
CA VAL A 813 19.32 10.28 -48.80
C VAL A 813 19.02 10.69 -50.23
N GLN A 814 17.78 11.07 -50.52
CA GLN A 814 17.36 11.55 -51.83
C GLN A 814 16.73 12.93 -51.72
N ILE A 815 17.14 13.85 -52.59
CA ILE A 815 16.54 15.17 -52.70
C ILE A 815 15.70 15.17 -54.00
N ILE A 816 14.39 15.32 -53.82
CA ILE A 816 13.45 15.38 -54.97
C ILE A 816 12.96 16.80 -55.10
N ARG A 817 13.26 17.42 -56.24
CA ARG A 817 12.72 18.75 -56.59
C ARG A 817 11.37 18.58 -57.27
N HIS A 818 10.36 19.14 -56.69
CA HIS A 818 8.99 19.08 -57.19
C HIS A 818 8.55 20.43 -57.76
N THR A 819 7.81 20.42 -58.88
CA THR A 819 7.37 21.63 -59.59
C THR A 819 5.88 21.75 -59.80
N SER A 820 5.06 20.79 -59.28
CA SER A 820 3.60 20.80 -59.37
C SER A 820 2.94 20.78 -57.98
N ASP A 821 1.67 21.16 -57.89
CA ASP A 821 0.90 21.17 -56.62
C ASP A 821 0.51 19.78 -56.12
N ASN A 822 0.81 18.72 -56.87
CA ASN A 822 0.49 17.33 -56.52
C ASN A 822 1.72 16.55 -56.06
N MET A 823 1.98 16.59 -54.75
CA MET A 823 3.17 15.98 -54.14
C MET A 823 3.18 14.43 -54.22
N GLU A 824 2.01 13.81 -54.37
CA GLU A 824 1.88 12.35 -54.47
C GLU A 824 2.48 11.82 -55.79
N GLU A 825 2.32 12.55 -56.90
CA GLU A 825 2.85 12.18 -58.21
C GLU A 825 4.39 12.23 -58.30
N ALA A 826 5.06 13.03 -57.46
CA ALA A 826 6.51 13.13 -57.41
C ALA A 826 7.14 11.97 -56.61
N ILE A 827 6.45 11.40 -55.64
CA ILE A 827 6.93 10.34 -54.75
C ILE A 827 6.75 8.95 -55.36
N VAL A 828 5.71 8.77 -56.21
CA VAL A 828 5.30 7.49 -56.78
C VAL A 828 6.36 6.86 -57.72
N PRO A 829 7.11 7.59 -58.59
CA PRO A 829 8.05 6.95 -59.50
C PRO A 829 9.35 6.45 -58.86
N ALA A 830 9.70 6.95 -57.68
CA ALA A 830 11.05 6.73 -57.11
C ALA A 830 11.29 5.33 -56.53
N ASN A 831 10.28 4.58 -56.11
CA ASN A 831 10.48 3.20 -55.63
C ASN A 831 9.18 2.41 -55.30
N HIS A 832 8.73 1.56 -56.19
CA HIS A 832 7.56 0.66 -55.98
C HIS A 832 7.69 -0.26 -54.74
N ARG A 833 8.89 -0.56 -54.28
CA ARG A 833 9.15 -1.39 -53.10
C ARG A 833 9.02 -0.61 -51.75
N THR A 834 9.34 0.67 -51.76
CA THR A 834 9.26 1.55 -50.60
C THR A 834 7.80 1.98 -50.29
N ILE A 835 7.01 2.22 -51.34
CA ILE A 835 5.60 2.64 -51.23
C ILE A 835 4.71 1.53 -50.65
N SER A 836 4.97 0.26 -50.94
CA SER A 836 4.23 -0.87 -50.36
C SER A 836 4.48 -1.01 -48.85
N ARG A 837 5.65 -0.55 -48.37
CA ARG A 837 6.02 -0.53 -46.94
C ARG A 837 5.41 0.71 -46.25
N TRP A 838 5.37 1.86 -46.91
CA TRP A 838 4.73 3.09 -46.43
C TRP A 838 3.21 2.96 -46.39
N LYS A 839 2.53 2.41 -47.37
CA LYS A 839 1.10 2.13 -47.33
C LYS A 839 0.71 1.18 -46.19
N ARG A 840 1.58 0.20 -45.87
CA ARG A 840 1.37 -0.65 -44.65
C ARG A 840 1.59 0.09 -43.35
N LEU A 841 2.49 1.06 -43.29
CA LEU A 841 2.72 1.89 -42.09
C LEU A 841 1.59 2.92 -41.89
N CYS A 842 1.06 3.51 -42.96
CA CYS A 842 -0.08 4.43 -42.87
C CYS A 842 -1.40 3.71 -42.59
N ALA A 843 -1.62 2.52 -43.16
CA ALA A 843 -2.85 1.72 -42.89
C ALA A 843 -2.91 1.15 -41.48
N ASN A 844 -1.78 1.09 -40.76
CA ASN A 844 -1.73 0.72 -39.35
C ASN A 844 -1.87 1.93 -38.40
N ARG A 845 -1.97 3.18 -38.90
CA ARG A 845 -2.23 4.36 -38.06
C ARG A 845 -3.73 4.68 -37.91
N ASP A 846 -4.58 4.09 -38.74
CA ASP A 846 -6.05 4.26 -38.71
C ASP A 846 -6.76 3.07 -38.01
N LYS A 847 -6.01 2.25 -37.29
CA LYS A 847 -6.56 1.23 -36.39
C LYS A 847 -5.97 1.50 -34.96
#